data_f81c193e5a50d6e75ef6ac458a769abb
#
_entry.id   f81c193e5a50d6e75ef6ac458a769abb
#
_cell.length_a   1.000
_cell.length_b   1.000
_cell.length_c   1.000
_cell.angle_alpha   90.00
_cell.angle_beta   90.00
_cell.angle_gamma   90.00
#
_symmetry.space_group_name_H-M   'P 1'
#
loop_
_entity.id
_entity.type
_entity.pdbx_description
1 polymer ?
#
loop_
_entity_poly.entity_id
_entity_poly.type
_entity_poly.pdbx_seq_one_letter_code
_entity_poly.pdbx_strand_id
1 'polypeptide(L)'
;MEKLTVILTFAGALLALLFALFTAKRVMKFSEGNDLMKKISASIRKGANAYLKRQYIIVAIFFGIVFVLLGAMALAGALTPFVPFAFLTGGIFSALSGFIGMKIATFSNARTANACQEGLNRGLRVAFSAGSVMGFTVVGLGLLDISIWFFLLKFVFQLSPEAITGSMITFGMGASSMALFARVGGGIFTKAADVGADLVGKVEAGIPEDDPRNPAVIADNVGDNVGDVAGMGADLYESYVGSIISACALGVAAFHNIASMALPMLIAALGVVCSIVGTFFVRTKEGATQKQLLRALSRGTNFSAIVIALAAFPLVWFILGAENYSVYFAILAGLVGGVLIGQATEYFTSDSYRPTRDLAATSETGTATIIIGGLSVGMLSTLLPIIIVSVCVLVAYFVSGGAQSASHGLYGIALAAVGMLSTLGITLATDAYGPIADNAGGIAQMAGLDEKVRERTDALDALGNTTAATGKGFAIGSAALTALALMASYIDKVKSIDGGAEKIANLNITNPTVLIGLFIGACLPFVFAALTMNAVGRAAQSVVKEVRRQFKSIKGLMAGEAEADYESCVDLCTKASLREMVLPTVVAVAVPVAVGLILGCAGVVGMLAGATASGFLMAVFMSNAGGAWDNAKKYIESGVHGGKGSENHKAAVVGDTVGDPFKDTSGPAINILIKLLSMVSIVFAGIVVAISIL
;
A
#
# COMPACT_ATOMS: atom_id res chain seq x y z
N MET A 1 14.73 14.46 -27.65
CA MET A 1 14.60 13.77 -26.37
C MET A 1 13.14 13.72 -25.90
N GLU A 2 12.43 14.86 -25.78
CA GLU A 2 11.05 14.96 -25.25
C GLU A 2 10.04 14.01 -25.95
N LYS A 3 9.99 14.02 -27.31
CA LYS A 3 9.11 13.10 -28.06
C LYS A 3 9.43 11.63 -27.82
N LEU A 4 10.72 11.29 -27.70
CA LEU A 4 11.16 9.93 -27.42
C LEU A 4 10.74 9.50 -26.02
N THR A 5 10.86 10.38 -25.02
CA THR A 5 10.37 10.13 -23.64
C THR A 5 8.90 9.76 -23.64
N VAL A 6 8.06 10.57 -24.27
CA VAL A 6 6.62 10.30 -24.36
C VAL A 6 6.34 8.95 -25.04
N ILE A 7 6.98 8.67 -26.15
CA ILE A 7 6.80 7.40 -26.88
C ILE A 7 7.19 6.21 -26.00
N LEU A 8 8.34 6.27 -25.33
CA LEU A 8 8.84 5.17 -24.51
C LEU A 8 8.00 4.98 -23.23
N THR A 9 7.52 6.05 -22.60
CA THR A 9 6.68 5.94 -21.41
C THR A 9 5.29 5.41 -21.76
N PHE A 10 4.66 5.87 -22.85
CA PHE A 10 3.43 5.28 -23.37
C PHE A 10 3.63 3.81 -23.77
N ALA A 11 4.73 3.46 -24.44
CA ALA A 11 5.03 2.09 -24.80
C ALA A 11 5.18 1.19 -23.56
N GLY A 12 5.87 1.67 -22.51
CA GLY A 12 6.00 0.97 -21.23
C GLY A 12 4.64 0.77 -20.55
N ALA A 13 3.82 1.81 -20.50
CA ALA A 13 2.47 1.74 -19.94
C ALA A 13 1.58 0.73 -20.69
N LEU A 14 1.56 0.80 -22.02
CA LEU A 14 0.80 -0.13 -22.86
C LEU A 14 1.30 -1.57 -22.71
N LEU A 15 2.62 -1.77 -22.66
CA LEU A 15 3.21 -3.10 -22.46
C LEU A 15 2.78 -3.71 -21.12
N ALA A 16 2.77 -2.92 -20.04
CA ALA A 16 2.27 -3.36 -18.73
C ALA A 16 0.80 -3.79 -18.80
N LEU A 17 -0.05 -2.94 -19.39
CA LEU A 17 -1.49 -3.20 -19.48
C LEU A 17 -1.80 -4.39 -20.41
N LEU A 18 -1.10 -4.53 -21.52
CA LEU A 18 -1.23 -5.68 -22.42
C LEU A 18 -0.78 -6.97 -21.73
N PHE A 19 0.34 -6.93 -21.00
CA PHE A 19 0.79 -8.08 -20.20
C PHE A 19 -0.23 -8.47 -19.13
N ALA A 20 -0.79 -7.48 -18.41
CA ALA A 20 -1.86 -7.71 -17.42
C ALA A 20 -3.08 -8.34 -18.08
N LEU A 21 -3.55 -7.80 -19.21
CA LEU A 21 -4.70 -8.33 -19.95
C LEU A 21 -4.47 -9.78 -20.45
N PHE A 22 -3.28 -10.05 -21.01
CA PHE A 22 -2.93 -11.39 -21.49
C PHE A 22 -2.89 -12.39 -20.32
N THR A 23 -2.27 -11.98 -19.20
CA THR A 23 -2.17 -12.81 -18.00
C THR A 23 -3.54 -13.05 -17.38
N ALA A 24 -4.41 -12.03 -17.32
CA ALA A 24 -5.79 -12.18 -16.86
C ALA A 24 -6.56 -13.19 -17.72
N LYS A 25 -6.49 -13.07 -19.04
CA LYS A 25 -7.11 -14.04 -19.95
C LYS A 25 -6.61 -15.48 -19.74
N ARG A 26 -5.32 -15.63 -19.42
CA ARG A 26 -4.72 -16.93 -19.10
C ARG A 26 -5.25 -17.50 -17.78
N VAL A 27 -5.34 -16.68 -16.73
CA VAL A 27 -5.88 -17.07 -15.42
C VAL A 27 -7.36 -17.49 -15.54
N MET A 28 -8.14 -16.75 -16.32
CA MET A 28 -9.55 -17.04 -16.52
C MET A 28 -9.84 -18.37 -17.25
N LYS A 29 -8.83 -18.99 -17.88
CA LYS A 29 -8.96 -20.32 -18.49
C LYS A 29 -8.91 -21.47 -17.49
N PHE A 30 -8.42 -21.25 -16.27
CA PHE A 30 -8.44 -22.26 -15.22
C PHE A 30 -9.86 -22.45 -14.68
N SER A 31 -10.22 -23.69 -14.32
CA SER A 31 -11.52 -24.02 -13.75
C SER A 31 -11.68 -23.45 -12.34
N GLU A 32 -12.89 -23.01 -11.99
CA GLU A 32 -13.28 -22.65 -10.62
C GLU A 32 -13.55 -23.87 -9.72
N GLY A 33 -13.44 -25.08 -10.25
CA GLY A 33 -13.69 -26.31 -9.50
C GLY A 33 -15.15 -26.77 -9.54
N ASN A 34 -15.59 -27.40 -8.45
CA ASN A 34 -16.93 -27.96 -8.32
C ASN A 34 -18.02 -26.87 -8.12
N ASP A 35 -19.29 -27.28 -8.11
CA ASP A 35 -20.40 -26.31 -8.04
C ASP A 35 -20.49 -25.60 -6.70
N LEU A 36 -20.05 -26.22 -5.60
CA LEU A 36 -19.99 -25.56 -4.30
C LEU A 36 -18.90 -24.46 -4.27
N MET A 37 -17.71 -24.73 -4.80
CA MET A 37 -16.66 -23.72 -4.96
C MET A 37 -17.13 -22.53 -5.80
N LYS A 38 -17.87 -22.78 -6.89
CA LYS A 38 -18.46 -21.73 -7.73
C LYS A 38 -19.50 -20.91 -6.97
N LYS A 39 -20.37 -21.55 -6.16
CA LYS A 39 -21.37 -20.89 -5.32
C LYS A 39 -20.71 -19.96 -4.32
N ILE A 40 -19.69 -20.45 -3.57
CA ILE A 40 -18.94 -19.67 -2.58
C ILE A 40 -18.25 -18.48 -3.26
N SER A 41 -17.51 -18.73 -4.33
CA SER A 41 -16.82 -17.70 -5.10
C SER A 41 -17.78 -16.63 -5.67
N ALA A 42 -18.98 -17.02 -6.07
CA ALA A 42 -20.03 -16.10 -6.53
C ALA A 42 -20.52 -15.20 -5.39
N SER A 43 -20.68 -15.75 -4.17
CA SER A 43 -21.07 -14.98 -2.98
C SER A 43 -19.99 -13.96 -2.60
N ILE A 44 -18.71 -14.35 -2.60
CA ILE A 44 -17.59 -13.44 -2.38
C ILE A 44 -17.57 -12.31 -3.43
N ARG A 45 -17.71 -12.63 -4.71
CA ARG A 45 -17.78 -11.62 -5.80
C ARG A 45 -18.98 -10.67 -5.64
N LYS A 46 -20.15 -11.19 -5.22
CA LYS A 46 -21.34 -10.37 -4.97
C LYS A 46 -21.10 -9.38 -3.84
N GLY A 47 -20.52 -9.83 -2.72
CA GLY A 47 -20.17 -9.01 -1.57
C GLY A 47 -19.16 -7.93 -1.91
N ALA A 48 -18.04 -8.31 -2.56
CA ALA A 48 -17.00 -7.37 -2.96
C ALA A 48 -17.51 -6.29 -3.93
N ASN A 49 -18.35 -6.66 -4.89
CA ASN A 49 -18.98 -5.70 -5.80
C ASN A 49 -19.94 -4.74 -5.08
N ALA A 50 -20.74 -5.26 -4.13
CA ALA A 50 -21.68 -4.45 -3.35
C ALA A 50 -20.92 -3.41 -2.49
N TYR A 51 -19.83 -3.82 -1.85
CA TYR A 51 -18.95 -2.93 -1.09
C TYR A 51 -18.36 -1.83 -1.98
N LEU A 52 -17.66 -2.18 -3.07
CA LEU A 52 -17.02 -1.19 -3.95
C LEU A 52 -18.03 -0.21 -4.54
N LYS A 53 -19.21 -0.68 -4.94
CA LYS A 53 -20.26 0.21 -5.45
C LYS A 53 -20.64 1.28 -4.44
N ARG A 54 -20.84 0.91 -3.18
CA ARG A 54 -21.18 1.86 -2.10
C ARG A 54 -20.01 2.79 -1.77
N GLN A 55 -18.80 2.25 -1.69
CA GLN A 55 -17.60 3.03 -1.44
C GLN A 55 -17.38 4.09 -2.53
N TYR A 56 -17.48 3.69 -3.80
CA TYR A 56 -17.26 4.61 -4.91
C TYR A 56 -18.32 5.73 -5.01
N ILE A 57 -19.56 5.50 -4.53
CA ILE A 57 -20.56 6.57 -4.43
C ILE A 57 -20.10 7.64 -3.42
N ILE A 58 -19.61 7.23 -2.23
CA ILE A 58 -19.12 8.16 -1.21
C ILE A 58 -17.88 8.90 -1.70
N VAL A 59 -16.96 8.17 -2.32
CA VAL A 59 -15.75 8.73 -2.92
C VAL A 59 -16.11 9.74 -4.02
N ALA A 60 -17.05 9.43 -4.89
CA ALA A 60 -17.49 10.34 -5.96
C ALA A 60 -18.09 11.64 -5.40
N ILE A 61 -18.83 11.58 -4.29
CA ILE A 61 -19.34 12.78 -3.60
C ILE A 61 -18.18 13.63 -3.08
N PHE A 62 -17.20 13.00 -2.40
CA PHE A 62 -16.01 13.70 -1.92
C PHE A 62 -15.23 14.36 -3.07
N PHE A 63 -14.97 13.59 -4.15
CA PHE A 63 -14.26 14.09 -5.32
C PHE A 63 -15.02 15.24 -6.01
N GLY A 64 -16.34 15.16 -6.06
CA GLY A 64 -17.18 16.25 -6.59
C GLY A 64 -17.05 17.54 -5.77
N ILE A 65 -17.09 17.44 -4.43
CA ILE A 65 -16.91 18.59 -3.54
C ILE A 65 -15.52 19.22 -3.72
N VAL A 66 -14.46 18.40 -3.70
CA VAL A 66 -13.09 18.89 -3.86
C VAL A 66 -12.88 19.46 -5.26
N PHE A 67 -13.44 18.84 -6.31
CA PHE A 67 -13.37 19.36 -7.69
C PHE A 67 -13.98 20.75 -7.80
N VAL A 68 -15.16 20.99 -7.21
CA VAL A 68 -15.80 22.31 -7.21
C VAL A 68 -14.95 23.32 -6.45
N LEU A 69 -14.39 22.93 -5.29
CA LEU A 69 -13.50 23.79 -4.52
C LEU A 69 -12.25 24.19 -5.31
N LEU A 70 -11.55 23.20 -5.89
CA LEU A 70 -10.37 23.45 -6.73
C LEU A 70 -10.72 24.26 -7.99
N GLY A 71 -11.90 24.02 -8.57
CA GLY A 71 -12.41 24.80 -9.69
C GLY A 71 -12.65 26.27 -9.33
N ALA A 72 -13.24 26.54 -8.16
CA ALA A 72 -13.42 27.90 -7.66
C ALA A 72 -12.07 28.60 -7.41
N MET A 73 -11.09 27.88 -6.86
CA MET A 73 -9.72 28.41 -6.67
C MET A 73 -9.03 28.69 -8.02
N ALA A 74 -9.22 27.84 -9.02
CA ALA A 74 -8.68 28.06 -10.37
C ALA A 74 -9.34 29.27 -11.05
N LEU A 75 -10.66 29.46 -10.93
CA LEU A 75 -11.37 30.63 -11.44
C LEU A 75 -10.94 31.93 -10.74
N ALA A 76 -10.58 31.83 -9.45
CA ALA A 76 -10.04 32.97 -8.70
C ALA A 76 -8.55 33.27 -9.03
N GLY A 77 -7.92 32.50 -9.92
CA GLY A 77 -6.51 32.67 -10.32
C GLY A 77 -5.49 32.12 -9.33
N ALA A 78 -5.92 31.45 -8.26
CA ALA A 78 -5.02 30.84 -7.26
C ALA A 78 -4.37 29.55 -7.76
N LEU A 79 -4.99 28.84 -8.71
CA LEU A 79 -4.51 27.59 -9.30
C LEU A 79 -4.61 27.62 -10.83
N THR A 80 -3.86 26.75 -11.51
CA THR A 80 -4.02 26.58 -12.96
C THR A 80 -5.33 25.85 -13.27
N PRO A 81 -5.97 26.13 -14.43
CA PRO A 81 -7.24 25.49 -14.81
C PRO A 81 -7.18 23.96 -14.92
N PHE A 82 -5.98 23.40 -15.03
CA PHE A 82 -5.75 21.94 -15.15
C PHE A 82 -5.86 21.19 -13.84
N VAL A 83 -5.64 21.88 -12.70
CA VAL A 83 -5.58 21.29 -11.35
C VAL A 83 -6.84 20.48 -10.98
N PRO A 84 -8.07 20.96 -11.14
CA PRO A 84 -9.28 20.18 -10.82
C PRO A 84 -9.36 18.87 -11.62
N PHE A 85 -8.99 18.91 -12.90
CA PHE A 85 -9.04 17.73 -13.77
C PHE A 85 -7.93 16.74 -13.46
N ALA A 86 -6.72 17.21 -13.13
CA ALA A 86 -5.63 16.37 -12.69
C ALA A 86 -6.00 15.63 -11.39
N PHE A 87 -6.63 16.30 -10.45
CA PHE A 87 -7.16 15.69 -9.22
C PHE A 87 -8.15 14.55 -9.54
N LEU A 88 -9.10 14.77 -10.45
CA LEU A 88 -10.06 13.74 -10.82
C LEU A 88 -9.40 12.52 -11.48
N THR A 89 -8.51 12.75 -12.46
CA THR A 89 -7.86 11.62 -13.16
C THR A 89 -7.03 10.76 -12.22
N GLY A 90 -6.24 11.36 -11.32
CA GLY A 90 -5.48 10.63 -10.33
C GLY A 90 -6.35 9.73 -9.46
N GLY A 91 -7.50 10.24 -9.01
CA GLY A 91 -8.47 9.43 -8.26
C GLY A 91 -9.12 8.33 -9.08
N ILE A 92 -9.51 8.63 -10.33
CA ILE A 92 -10.14 7.65 -11.23
C ILE A 92 -9.19 6.50 -11.57
N PHE A 93 -7.94 6.79 -11.92
CA PHE A 93 -6.96 5.74 -12.27
C PHE A 93 -6.55 4.92 -11.03
N SER A 94 -6.45 5.55 -9.86
CA SER A 94 -6.24 4.84 -8.60
C SER A 94 -7.42 3.91 -8.27
N ALA A 95 -8.66 4.39 -8.38
CA ALA A 95 -9.87 3.59 -8.20
C ALA A 95 -9.93 2.42 -9.20
N LEU A 96 -9.59 2.67 -10.46
CA LEU A 96 -9.59 1.66 -11.52
C LEU A 96 -8.55 0.57 -11.25
N SER A 97 -7.37 0.93 -10.75
CA SER A 97 -6.34 -0.04 -10.39
C SER A 97 -6.80 -0.98 -9.29
N GLY A 98 -7.39 -0.45 -8.21
CA GLY A 98 -7.98 -1.25 -7.12
C GLY A 98 -9.15 -2.11 -7.60
N PHE A 99 -10.03 -1.57 -8.46
CA PHE A 99 -11.16 -2.30 -9.03
C PHE A 99 -10.71 -3.51 -9.87
N ILE A 100 -9.75 -3.33 -10.77
CA ILE A 100 -9.24 -4.42 -11.62
C ILE A 100 -8.54 -5.47 -10.75
N GLY A 101 -7.75 -5.03 -9.76
CA GLY A 101 -7.08 -5.91 -8.81
C GLY A 101 -8.08 -6.77 -8.03
N MET A 102 -9.11 -6.18 -7.44
CA MET A 102 -10.16 -6.91 -6.74
C MET A 102 -10.91 -7.88 -7.66
N LYS A 103 -11.19 -7.46 -8.90
CA LYS A 103 -11.85 -8.34 -9.87
C LYS A 103 -11.03 -9.58 -10.16
N ILE A 104 -9.76 -9.43 -10.50
CA ILE A 104 -8.91 -10.60 -10.80
C ILE A 104 -8.72 -11.48 -9.57
N ALA A 105 -8.56 -10.91 -8.37
CA ALA A 105 -8.43 -11.67 -7.14
C ALA A 105 -9.67 -12.53 -6.88
N THR A 106 -10.86 -11.93 -6.84
CA THR A 106 -12.13 -12.65 -6.59
C THR A 106 -12.44 -13.73 -7.63
N PHE A 107 -11.99 -13.55 -8.87
CA PHE A 107 -12.08 -14.60 -9.89
C PHE A 107 -11.00 -15.67 -9.74
N SER A 108 -9.89 -15.38 -9.07
CA SER A 108 -8.75 -16.29 -8.95
C SER A 108 -8.78 -17.17 -7.71
N ASN A 109 -9.50 -16.76 -6.65
CA ASN A 109 -9.55 -17.47 -5.37
C ASN A 109 -9.95 -18.95 -5.54
N ALA A 110 -11.13 -19.24 -6.12
CA ALA A 110 -11.56 -20.62 -6.39
C ALA A 110 -10.67 -21.35 -7.41
N ARG A 111 -10.13 -20.61 -8.40
CA ARG A 111 -9.20 -21.19 -9.39
C ARG A 111 -7.89 -21.63 -8.76
N THR A 112 -7.42 -20.88 -7.77
CA THR A 112 -6.22 -21.23 -6.98
C THR A 112 -6.49 -22.45 -6.11
N ALA A 113 -7.62 -22.50 -5.38
CA ALA A 113 -8.02 -23.65 -4.59
C ALA A 113 -8.14 -24.91 -5.47
N ASN A 114 -8.79 -24.81 -6.63
CA ASN A 114 -8.92 -25.91 -7.57
C ASN A 114 -7.55 -26.35 -8.13
N ALA A 115 -6.65 -25.42 -8.44
CA ALA A 115 -5.29 -25.72 -8.91
C ALA A 115 -4.46 -26.43 -7.84
N CYS A 116 -4.69 -26.16 -6.55
CA CYS A 116 -4.04 -26.83 -5.44
C CYS A 116 -4.44 -28.32 -5.32
N GLN A 117 -5.59 -28.75 -5.89
CA GLN A 117 -5.92 -30.17 -5.98
C GLN A 117 -4.89 -30.94 -6.83
N GLU A 118 -4.35 -30.30 -7.87
CA GLU A 118 -3.37 -30.91 -8.77
C GLU A 118 -1.93 -30.77 -8.27
N GLY A 119 -1.63 -29.77 -7.45
CA GLY A 119 -0.29 -29.58 -6.85
C GLY A 119 -0.02 -28.18 -6.35
N LEU A 120 0.93 -28.07 -5.42
CA LEU A 120 1.36 -26.83 -4.80
C LEU A 120 1.87 -25.80 -5.84
N ASN A 121 2.75 -26.25 -6.76
CA ASN A 121 3.32 -25.39 -7.80
C ASN A 121 2.26 -24.85 -8.76
N ARG A 122 1.19 -25.63 -9.00
CA ARG A 122 0.09 -25.18 -9.88
C ARG A 122 -0.76 -24.11 -9.19
N GLY A 123 -1.05 -24.28 -7.89
CA GLY A 123 -1.71 -23.26 -7.06
C GLY A 123 -0.92 -21.96 -7.03
N LEU A 124 0.39 -22.03 -6.70
CA LEU A 124 1.29 -20.88 -6.70
C LEU A 124 1.27 -20.13 -8.05
N ARG A 125 1.31 -20.87 -9.16
CA ARG A 125 1.33 -20.26 -10.49
C ARG A 125 0.04 -19.50 -10.81
N VAL A 126 -1.12 -20.00 -10.39
CA VAL A 126 -2.40 -19.32 -10.59
C VAL A 126 -2.48 -18.07 -9.73
N ALA A 127 -2.20 -18.16 -8.43
CA ALA A 127 -2.23 -17.05 -7.50
C ALA A 127 -1.22 -15.94 -7.87
N PHE A 128 0.03 -16.31 -8.18
CA PHE A 128 1.06 -15.34 -8.61
C PHE A 128 0.72 -14.69 -9.95
N SER A 129 0.12 -15.44 -10.89
CA SER A 129 -0.35 -14.84 -12.16
C SER A 129 -1.46 -13.82 -11.91
N ALA A 130 -2.40 -14.09 -11.00
CA ALA A 130 -3.43 -13.13 -10.62
C ALA A 130 -2.84 -11.90 -9.92
N GLY A 131 -1.90 -12.08 -8.99
CA GLY A 131 -1.12 -10.98 -8.39
C GLY A 131 -0.37 -10.17 -9.44
N SER A 132 0.19 -10.81 -10.47
CA SER A 132 0.87 -10.11 -11.57
C SER A 132 -0.09 -9.22 -12.37
N VAL A 133 -1.35 -9.64 -12.58
CA VAL A 133 -2.36 -8.75 -13.21
C VAL A 133 -2.52 -7.48 -12.40
N MET A 134 -2.61 -7.59 -11.07
CA MET A 134 -2.71 -6.45 -10.17
C MET A 134 -1.47 -5.54 -10.29
N GLY A 135 -0.28 -6.11 -10.13
CA GLY A 135 0.98 -5.36 -10.14
C GLY A 135 1.18 -4.58 -11.45
N PHE A 136 0.96 -5.23 -12.61
CA PHE A 136 1.14 -4.57 -13.91
C PHE A 136 -0.01 -3.63 -14.27
N THR A 137 -1.21 -3.80 -13.72
CA THR A 137 -2.30 -2.83 -13.85
C THR A 137 -1.94 -1.53 -13.13
N VAL A 138 -1.43 -1.62 -11.89
CA VAL A 138 -1.03 -0.45 -11.09
C VAL A 138 0.05 0.37 -11.78
N VAL A 139 1.19 -0.28 -12.13
CA VAL A 139 2.29 0.44 -12.77
C VAL A 139 1.93 0.92 -14.18
N GLY A 140 1.12 0.15 -14.91
CA GLY A 140 0.66 0.50 -16.27
C GLY A 140 -0.28 1.70 -16.27
N LEU A 141 -1.28 1.72 -15.38
CA LEU A 141 -2.20 2.84 -15.26
C LEU A 141 -1.50 4.09 -14.71
N GLY A 142 -0.61 3.95 -13.73
CA GLY A 142 0.16 5.07 -13.18
C GLY A 142 1.05 5.73 -14.23
N LEU A 143 1.81 4.93 -14.98
CA LEU A 143 2.67 5.46 -16.05
C LEU A 143 1.85 6.02 -17.22
N LEU A 144 0.69 5.43 -17.53
CA LEU A 144 -0.21 5.93 -18.56
C LEU A 144 -0.73 7.32 -18.23
N ASP A 145 -1.25 7.54 -17.02
CA ASP A 145 -1.82 8.80 -16.57
C ASP A 145 -0.75 9.91 -16.56
N ILE A 146 0.43 9.64 -16.00
CA ILE A 146 1.58 10.55 -16.05
C ILE A 146 1.93 10.91 -17.51
N SER A 147 1.96 9.91 -18.41
CA SER A 147 2.30 10.13 -19.82
C SER A 147 1.24 10.97 -20.54
N ILE A 148 -0.05 10.75 -20.27
CA ILE A 148 -1.15 11.54 -20.82
C ILE A 148 -1.01 13.01 -20.39
N TRP A 149 -0.86 13.26 -19.08
CA TRP A 149 -0.71 14.62 -18.56
C TRP A 149 0.53 15.31 -19.10
N PHE A 150 1.68 14.64 -19.12
CA PHE A 150 2.89 15.21 -19.68
C PHE A 150 2.72 15.54 -21.17
N PHE A 151 2.11 14.64 -21.96
CA PHE A 151 1.82 14.89 -23.38
C PHE A 151 0.89 16.10 -23.57
N LEU A 152 -0.24 16.14 -22.86
CA LEU A 152 -1.21 17.23 -22.99
C LEU A 152 -0.61 18.58 -22.60
N LEU A 153 0.02 18.66 -21.44
CA LEU A 153 0.54 19.95 -20.94
C LEU A 153 1.72 20.45 -21.76
N LYS A 154 2.59 19.53 -22.26
CA LYS A 154 3.77 19.91 -23.04
C LYS A 154 3.49 20.16 -24.51
N PHE A 155 2.77 19.25 -25.18
CA PHE A 155 2.63 19.30 -26.64
C PHE A 155 1.34 19.93 -27.13
N VAL A 156 0.25 19.85 -26.37
CA VAL A 156 -1.04 20.46 -26.72
C VAL A 156 -1.12 21.88 -26.17
N PHE A 157 -0.85 22.06 -24.86
CA PHE A 157 -0.96 23.36 -24.21
C PHE A 157 0.35 24.14 -24.16
N GLN A 158 1.49 23.53 -24.50
CA GLN A 158 2.82 24.15 -24.60
C GLN A 158 3.25 24.93 -23.35
N LEU A 159 2.98 24.38 -22.17
CA LEU A 159 3.31 25.00 -20.89
C LEU A 159 4.81 24.92 -20.58
N SER A 160 5.28 25.82 -19.70
CA SER A 160 6.64 25.76 -19.14
C SER A 160 6.83 24.51 -18.24
N PRO A 161 8.06 24.04 -18.04
CA PRO A 161 8.33 22.89 -17.16
C PRO A 161 7.75 23.04 -15.75
N GLU A 162 7.83 24.24 -15.17
CA GLU A 162 7.32 24.57 -13.84
C GLU A 162 5.78 24.51 -13.79
N ALA A 163 5.10 24.99 -14.84
CA ALA A 163 3.65 24.91 -14.94
C ALA A 163 3.15 23.47 -15.14
N ILE A 164 3.92 22.65 -15.89
CA ILE A 164 3.65 21.22 -16.07
C ILE A 164 3.73 20.49 -14.73
N THR A 165 4.83 20.61 -14.01
CA THR A 165 5.04 19.93 -12.73
C THR A 165 4.06 20.42 -11.66
N GLY A 166 3.79 21.72 -11.60
CA GLY A 166 2.81 22.30 -10.68
C GLY A 166 1.38 21.77 -10.90
N SER A 167 1.00 21.49 -12.15
CA SER A 167 -0.30 20.90 -12.48
C SER A 167 -0.32 19.38 -12.18
N MET A 168 0.77 18.68 -12.48
CA MET A 168 0.88 17.23 -12.26
C MET A 168 0.87 16.83 -10.77
N ILE A 169 1.39 17.66 -9.85
CA ILE A 169 1.39 17.35 -8.41
C ILE A 169 -0.04 17.13 -7.88
N THR A 170 -1.02 17.86 -8.39
CA THR A 170 -2.41 17.75 -7.91
C THR A 170 -3.07 16.42 -8.29
N PHE A 171 -2.64 15.82 -9.37
CA PHE A 171 -3.02 14.46 -9.72
C PHE A 171 -2.61 13.45 -8.62
N GLY A 172 -1.43 13.64 -8.01
CA GLY A 172 -1.02 12.88 -6.83
C GLY A 172 -1.98 13.03 -5.64
N MET A 173 -2.52 14.23 -5.39
CA MET A 173 -3.53 14.44 -4.34
C MET A 173 -4.81 13.62 -4.58
N GLY A 174 -5.26 13.53 -5.84
CA GLY A 174 -6.39 12.67 -6.20
C GLY A 174 -6.11 11.20 -5.94
N ALA A 175 -4.94 10.72 -6.35
CA ALA A 175 -4.50 9.36 -6.10
C ALA A 175 -4.40 9.05 -4.59
N SER A 176 -3.79 9.95 -3.79
CA SER A 176 -3.68 9.81 -2.34
C SER A 176 -5.03 9.80 -1.63
N SER A 177 -5.96 10.66 -2.06
CA SER A 177 -7.31 10.69 -1.50
C SER A 177 -8.03 9.36 -1.74
N MET A 178 -7.99 8.84 -2.97
CA MET A 178 -8.59 7.54 -3.30
C MET A 178 -7.94 6.40 -2.53
N ALA A 179 -6.61 6.39 -2.43
CA ALA A 179 -5.85 5.39 -1.68
C ALA A 179 -6.26 5.38 -0.19
N LEU A 180 -6.42 6.56 0.43
CA LEU A 180 -6.85 6.66 1.81
C LEU A 180 -8.25 6.06 2.02
N PHE A 181 -9.23 6.43 1.17
CA PHE A 181 -10.57 5.84 1.23
C PHE A 181 -10.56 4.33 1.05
N ALA A 182 -9.81 3.83 0.07
CA ALA A 182 -9.72 2.41 -0.22
C ALA A 182 -9.06 1.64 0.92
N ARG A 183 -7.94 2.16 1.46
CA ARG A 183 -7.16 1.47 2.48
C ARG A 183 -7.83 1.54 3.86
N VAL A 184 -8.32 2.70 4.29
CA VAL A 184 -9.02 2.84 5.59
C VAL A 184 -10.35 2.10 5.57
N GLY A 185 -11.17 2.33 4.53
CA GLY A 185 -12.49 1.68 4.44
C GLY A 185 -12.37 0.17 4.26
N GLY A 186 -11.49 -0.30 3.36
CA GLY A 186 -11.21 -1.71 3.15
C GLY A 186 -10.64 -2.40 4.39
N GLY A 187 -9.65 -1.78 5.04
CA GLY A 187 -9.03 -2.31 6.25
C GLY A 187 -9.99 -2.42 7.43
N ILE A 188 -10.86 -1.40 7.65
CA ILE A 188 -11.92 -1.48 8.68
C ILE A 188 -12.91 -2.61 8.35
N PHE A 189 -13.27 -2.77 7.08
CA PHE A 189 -14.18 -3.85 6.66
C PHE A 189 -13.56 -5.22 6.94
N THR A 190 -12.36 -5.47 6.42
CA THR A 190 -11.64 -6.75 6.55
C THR A 190 -11.48 -7.11 8.02
N LYS A 191 -10.91 -6.21 8.81
CA LYS A 191 -10.58 -6.55 10.21
C LYS A 191 -11.79 -6.55 11.13
N ALA A 192 -12.89 -5.89 10.79
CA ALA A 192 -14.15 -6.07 11.50
C ALA A 192 -14.78 -7.45 11.24
N ALA A 193 -14.69 -7.96 10.02
CA ALA A 193 -15.18 -9.29 9.65
C ALA A 193 -14.31 -10.39 10.29
N ASP A 194 -12.99 -10.30 10.15
CA ASP A 194 -12.00 -11.22 10.68
C ASP A 194 -12.08 -11.34 12.21
N VAL A 195 -11.98 -10.23 12.96
CA VAL A 195 -12.16 -10.21 14.41
C VAL A 195 -13.52 -10.77 14.83
N GLY A 196 -14.58 -10.47 14.08
CA GLY A 196 -15.92 -11.00 14.32
C GLY A 196 -16.01 -12.52 14.09
N ALA A 197 -15.37 -13.02 13.04
CA ALA A 197 -15.30 -14.43 12.72
C ALA A 197 -14.47 -15.19 13.78
N ASP A 198 -13.31 -14.67 14.14
CA ASP A 198 -12.35 -15.33 15.02
C ASP A 198 -12.82 -15.37 16.47
N LEU A 199 -13.24 -14.24 17.04
CA LEU A 199 -13.68 -14.22 18.45
C LEU A 199 -14.88 -15.13 18.71
N VAL A 200 -15.87 -15.10 17.84
CA VAL A 200 -17.09 -15.91 18.06
C VAL A 200 -16.93 -17.32 17.54
N GLY A 201 -16.30 -17.51 16.38
CA GLY A 201 -16.10 -18.82 15.76
C GLY A 201 -15.04 -19.65 16.47
N LYS A 202 -13.81 -19.18 16.49
CA LYS A 202 -12.66 -19.94 17.02
C LYS A 202 -12.63 -19.97 18.55
N VAL A 203 -12.84 -18.81 19.21
CA VAL A 203 -12.63 -18.69 20.65
C VAL A 203 -13.88 -19.10 21.44
N GLU A 204 -15.10 -18.60 21.07
CA GLU A 204 -16.33 -18.88 21.82
C GLU A 204 -16.99 -20.20 21.41
N ALA A 205 -17.15 -20.43 20.10
CA ALA A 205 -17.88 -21.61 19.58
C ALA A 205 -16.96 -22.82 19.35
N GLY A 206 -15.64 -22.64 19.28
CA GLY A 206 -14.66 -23.70 19.07
C GLY A 206 -14.79 -24.38 17.69
N ILE A 207 -15.34 -23.70 16.69
CA ILE A 207 -15.41 -24.20 15.30
C ILE A 207 -14.11 -23.87 14.55
N PRO A 208 -13.73 -24.67 13.54
CA PRO A 208 -12.56 -24.40 12.73
C PRO A 208 -12.58 -23.02 12.06
N GLU A 209 -11.41 -22.54 11.69
CA GLU A 209 -11.26 -21.39 10.79
C GLU A 209 -11.92 -21.68 9.44
N ASP A 210 -12.55 -20.69 8.85
CA ASP A 210 -13.30 -20.80 7.58
C ASP A 210 -14.45 -21.81 7.60
N ASP A 211 -14.99 -22.15 8.77
CA ASP A 211 -16.14 -23.06 8.86
C ASP A 211 -17.40 -22.42 8.26
N PRO A 212 -18.10 -23.09 7.32
CA PRO A 212 -19.29 -22.53 6.67
C PRO A 212 -20.45 -22.22 7.63
N ARG A 213 -20.43 -22.73 8.84
CA ARG A 213 -21.40 -22.38 9.88
C ARG A 213 -21.20 -20.96 10.43
N ASN A 214 -20.01 -20.39 10.27
CA ASN A 214 -19.72 -19.04 10.74
C ASN A 214 -20.27 -18.00 9.74
N PRO A 215 -21.25 -17.15 10.14
CA PRO A 215 -21.84 -16.15 9.25
C PRO A 215 -20.86 -15.09 8.73
N ALA A 216 -19.76 -14.86 9.43
CA ALA A 216 -18.79 -13.82 9.06
C ALA A 216 -17.73 -14.29 8.04
N VAL A 217 -17.58 -15.60 7.77
CA VAL A 217 -16.53 -16.14 6.89
C VAL A 217 -16.57 -15.54 5.47
N ILE A 218 -17.76 -15.40 4.87
CA ILE A 218 -17.86 -14.76 3.55
C ILE A 218 -17.52 -13.27 3.63
N ALA A 219 -17.88 -12.59 4.72
CA ALA A 219 -17.51 -11.19 4.90
C ALA A 219 -15.98 -11.02 5.05
N ASP A 220 -15.32 -11.94 5.75
CA ASP A 220 -13.88 -12.00 5.89
C ASP A 220 -13.19 -12.18 4.54
N ASN A 221 -13.56 -13.21 3.78
CA ASN A 221 -13.05 -13.41 2.41
C ASN A 221 -13.34 -12.22 1.46
N VAL A 222 -14.46 -11.51 1.61
CA VAL A 222 -14.73 -10.27 0.88
C VAL A 222 -13.75 -9.19 1.32
N GLY A 223 -13.48 -9.10 2.62
CA GLY A 223 -12.58 -8.16 3.24
C GLY A 223 -11.19 -8.19 2.63
N ASP A 224 -10.55 -9.37 2.57
CA ASP A 224 -9.22 -9.54 1.99
C ASP A 224 -9.14 -9.02 0.55
N ASN A 225 -10.18 -9.28 -0.26
CA ASN A 225 -10.22 -8.79 -1.64
C ASN A 225 -10.39 -7.26 -1.73
N VAL A 226 -11.15 -6.63 -0.84
CA VAL A 226 -11.39 -5.18 -0.91
C VAL A 226 -10.38 -4.37 -0.09
N GLY A 227 -9.88 -4.90 1.04
CA GLY A 227 -8.89 -4.28 1.91
C GLY A 227 -7.46 -4.50 1.43
N ASP A 228 -7.08 -5.77 1.33
CA ASP A 228 -5.69 -6.15 1.08
C ASP A 228 -5.33 -6.23 -0.40
N VAL A 229 -6.28 -6.40 -1.33
CA VAL A 229 -6.01 -6.28 -2.76
C VAL A 229 -6.36 -4.89 -3.29
N ALA A 230 -7.63 -4.46 -3.23
CA ALA A 230 -8.02 -3.19 -3.84
C ALA A 230 -7.41 -1.99 -3.10
N GLY A 231 -7.40 -2.01 -1.75
CA GLY A 231 -6.82 -0.96 -0.93
C GLY A 231 -5.31 -0.82 -1.13
N MET A 232 -4.58 -1.94 -1.17
CA MET A 232 -3.14 -1.95 -1.42
C MET A 232 -2.80 -1.48 -2.84
N GLY A 233 -3.61 -1.85 -3.83
CA GLY A 233 -3.40 -1.39 -5.19
C GLY A 233 -3.52 0.12 -5.35
N ALA A 234 -4.48 0.72 -4.68
CA ALA A 234 -4.64 2.17 -4.67
C ALA A 234 -3.48 2.87 -3.93
N ASP A 235 -3.00 2.31 -2.79
CA ASP A 235 -1.86 2.84 -2.02
C ASP A 235 -0.55 2.79 -2.84
N LEU A 236 -0.26 1.65 -3.46
CA LEU A 236 0.96 1.51 -4.26
C LEU A 236 0.89 2.27 -5.59
N TYR A 237 -0.30 2.43 -6.17
CA TYR A 237 -0.52 3.36 -7.28
C TYR A 237 -0.12 4.79 -6.88
N GLU A 238 -0.60 5.26 -5.74
CA GLU A 238 -0.30 6.59 -5.21
C GLU A 238 1.19 6.76 -4.94
N SER A 239 1.84 5.78 -4.30
CA SER A 239 3.28 5.81 -4.01
C SER A 239 4.13 5.89 -5.29
N TYR A 240 3.78 5.08 -6.30
CA TYR A 240 4.46 5.05 -7.60
C TYR A 240 4.36 6.38 -8.33
N VAL A 241 3.16 6.88 -8.44
CA VAL A 241 2.88 8.12 -9.14
C VAL A 241 3.46 9.32 -8.39
N GLY A 242 3.27 9.38 -7.07
CA GLY A 242 3.77 10.45 -6.23
C GLY A 242 5.30 10.59 -6.27
N SER A 243 6.02 9.45 -6.29
CA SER A 243 7.49 9.47 -6.42
C SER A 243 7.96 9.99 -7.77
N ILE A 244 7.32 9.57 -8.87
CA ILE A 244 7.68 10.02 -10.22
C ILE A 244 7.41 11.52 -10.37
N ILE A 245 6.24 11.99 -9.92
CA ILE A 245 5.86 13.40 -10.06
C ILE A 245 6.74 14.31 -9.19
N SER A 246 7.02 13.91 -7.95
CA SER A 246 7.92 14.68 -7.09
C SER A 246 9.34 14.73 -7.66
N ALA A 247 9.83 13.62 -8.24
CA ALA A 247 11.11 13.60 -8.92
C ALA A 247 11.12 14.49 -10.18
N CYS A 248 10.03 14.52 -10.95
CA CYS A 248 9.88 15.45 -12.07
C CYS A 248 9.95 16.91 -11.60
N ALA A 249 9.23 17.26 -10.53
CA ALA A 249 9.18 18.62 -9.99
C ALA A 249 10.57 19.08 -9.47
N LEU A 250 11.21 18.25 -8.65
CA LEU A 250 12.54 18.55 -8.11
C LEU A 250 13.62 18.54 -9.19
N GLY A 251 13.47 17.74 -10.25
CA GLY A 251 14.35 17.75 -11.39
C GLY A 251 14.29 19.06 -12.17
N VAL A 252 13.09 19.63 -12.37
CA VAL A 252 12.94 20.96 -12.98
C VAL A 252 13.53 22.03 -12.07
N ALA A 253 13.32 21.97 -10.76
CA ALA A 253 13.90 22.90 -9.81
C ALA A 253 15.44 22.84 -9.78
N ALA A 254 16.04 21.66 -10.00
CA ALA A 254 17.49 21.47 -10.00
C ALA A 254 18.16 21.88 -11.33
N PHE A 255 17.59 21.49 -12.46
CA PHE A 255 18.24 21.61 -13.77
C PHE A 255 17.58 22.62 -14.70
N HIS A 256 16.42 23.16 -14.37
CA HIS A 256 15.63 24.11 -15.18
C HIS A 256 15.38 23.64 -16.62
N ASN A 257 15.27 22.32 -16.83
CA ASN A 257 15.06 21.73 -18.14
C ASN A 257 14.12 20.51 -18.09
N ILE A 258 13.56 20.16 -19.25
CA ILE A 258 12.62 19.02 -19.38
C ILE A 258 13.33 17.66 -19.36
N ALA A 259 14.63 17.61 -19.65
CA ALA A 259 15.38 16.35 -19.64
C ALA A 259 15.39 15.72 -18.23
N SER A 260 15.44 16.54 -17.18
CA SER A 260 15.36 16.08 -15.80
C SER A 260 14.02 15.42 -15.44
N MET A 261 12.90 15.82 -16.08
CA MET A 261 11.61 15.15 -15.95
C MET A 261 11.57 13.79 -16.68
N ALA A 262 12.33 13.67 -17.78
CA ALA A 262 12.34 12.45 -18.57
C ALA A 262 12.93 11.26 -17.80
N LEU A 263 13.96 11.49 -16.98
CA LEU A 263 14.69 10.45 -16.27
C LEU A 263 13.79 9.60 -15.33
N PRO A 264 13.02 10.17 -14.37
CA PRO A 264 12.15 9.37 -13.51
C PRO A 264 11.08 8.61 -14.28
N MET A 265 10.51 9.20 -15.35
CA MET A 265 9.53 8.55 -16.19
C MET A 265 10.11 7.36 -16.97
N LEU A 266 11.33 7.48 -17.50
CA LEU A 266 11.99 6.44 -18.24
C LEU A 266 12.53 5.32 -17.34
N ILE A 267 12.96 5.63 -16.12
CA ILE A 267 13.30 4.62 -15.09
C ILE A 267 12.06 3.79 -14.73
N ALA A 268 10.92 4.44 -14.58
CA ALA A 268 9.65 3.77 -14.34
C ALA A 268 9.26 2.83 -15.52
N ALA A 269 9.39 3.29 -16.75
CA ALA A 269 9.14 2.48 -17.94
C ALA A 269 10.12 1.29 -18.08
N LEU A 270 11.41 1.51 -17.78
CA LEU A 270 12.42 0.46 -17.69
C LEU A 270 12.04 -0.59 -16.63
N GLY A 271 11.61 -0.14 -15.46
CA GLY A 271 11.15 -1.00 -14.36
C GLY A 271 10.02 -1.93 -14.77
N VAL A 272 9.07 -1.43 -15.57
CA VAL A 272 7.99 -2.27 -16.14
C VAL A 272 8.55 -3.42 -16.96
N VAL A 273 9.46 -3.13 -17.90
CA VAL A 273 10.05 -4.15 -18.76
C VAL A 273 10.82 -5.20 -17.95
N CYS A 274 11.65 -4.75 -17.01
CA CYS A 274 12.45 -5.63 -16.16
C CYS A 274 11.55 -6.48 -15.24
N SER A 275 10.47 -5.90 -14.70
CA SER A 275 9.50 -6.63 -13.87
C SER A 275 8.77 -7.70 -14.67
N ILE A 276 8.36 -7.43 -15.91
CA ILE A 276 7.73 -8.45 -16.79
C ILE A 276 8.70 -9.62 -17.00
N VAL A 277 9.95 -9.35 -17.33
CA VAL A 277 10.96 -10.42 -17.51
C VAL A 277 11.16 -11.17 -16.20
N GLY A 278 11.23 -10.47 -15.06
CA GLY A 278 11.38 -11.06 -13.73
C GLY A 278 10.29 -12.09 -13.40
N THR A 279 9.04 -11.89 -13.85
CA THR A 279 7.95 -12.84 -13.58
C THR A 279 8.22 -14.24 -14.13
N PHE A 280 8.98 -14.38 -15.20
CA PHE A 280 9.32 -15.69 -15.80
C PHE A 280 10.29 -16.50 -14.95
N PHE A 281 11.01 -15.87 -14.01
CA PHE A 281 11.93 -16.53 -13.09
C PHE A 281 11.25 -17.06 -11.83
N VAL A 282 9.99 -16.71 -11.58
CA VAL A 282 9.20 -17.21 -10.45
C VAL A 282 8.70 -18.62 -10.77
N ARG A 283 9.49 -19.62 -10.38
CA ARG A 283 9.18 -21.04 -10.59
C ARG A 283 9.69 -21.86 -9.42
N THR A 284 8.94 -22.89 -9.03
CA THR A 284 9.30 -23.86 -7.99
C THR A 284 9.03 -25.30 -8.47
N LYS A 285 9.41 -26.27 -7.65
CA LYS A 285 9.15 -27.70 -7.86
C LYS A 285 8.01 -28.15 -6.93
N GLU A 286 7.36 -29.26 -7.26
CA GLU A 286 6.43 -29.91 -6.32
C GLU A 286 7.18 -30.35 -5.07
N GLY A 287 6.51 -30.26 -3.91
CA GLY A 287 7.11 -30.57 -2.60
C GLY A 287 8.15 -29.57 -2.11
N ALA A 288 8.16 -28.35 -2.66
CA ALA A 288 9.07 -27.29 -2.22
C ALA A 288 8.79 -26.88 -0.77
N THR A 289 9.85 -26.69 0.02
CA THR A 289 9.75 -26.13 1.37
C THR A 289 9.41 -24.64 1.33
N GLN A 290 8.88 -24.09 2.43
CA GLN A 290 8.57 -22.65 2.59
C GLN A 290 9.74 -21.77 2.15
N LYS A 291 10.97 -22.10 2.59
CA LYS A 291 12.18 -21.38 2.21
C LYS A 291 12.47 -21.44 0.70
N GLN A 292 12.14 -22.55 0.03
CA GLN A 292 12.33 -22.67 -1.42
C GLN A 292 11.29 -21.87 -2.20
N LEU A 293 10.05 -21.82 -1.68
CA LEU A 293 8.97 -21.00 -2.23
C LEU A 293 9.31 -19.51 -2.13
N LEU A 294 9.75 -19.05 -0.96
CA LEU A 294 10.18 -17.66 -0.74
C LEU A 294 11.34 -17.27 -1.68
N ARG A 295 12.35 -18.16 -1.80
CA ARG A 295 13.46 -17.94 -2.75
C ARG A 295 13.00 -17.89 -4.19
N ALA A 296 11.94 -18.62 -4.58
CA ALA A 296 11.42 -18.58 -5.95
C ALA A 296 10.80 -17.21 -6.27
N LEU A 297 10.04 -16.63 -5.34
CA LEU A 297 9.49 -15.28 -5.47
C LEU A 297 10.60 -14.22 -5.50
N SER A 298 11.53 -14.28 -4.54
CA SER A 298 12.66 -13.34 -4.44
C SER A 298 13.60 -13.38 -5.67
N ARG A 299 13.72 -14.51 -6.38
CA ARG A 299 14.52 -14.59 -7.62
C ARG A 299 14.00 -13.63 -8.69
N GLY A 300 12.68 -13.54 -8.88
CA GLY A 300 12.09 -12.64 -9.86
C GLY A 300 12.34 -11.18 -9.53
N THR A 301 12.14 -10.79 -8.27
CA THR A 301 12.36 -9.42 -7.79
C THR A 301 13.83 -9.03 -7.85
N ASN A 302 14.75 -9.91 -7.38
CA ASN A 302 16.18 -9.67 -7.39
C ASN A 302 16.72 -9.58 -8.84
N PHE A 303 16.25 -10.45 -9.74
CA PHE A 303 16.61 -10.36 -11.16
C PHE A 303 16.21 -9.01 -11.76
N SER A 304 14.97 -8.57 -11.51
CA SER A 304 14.49 -7.28 -11.96
C SER A 304 15.33 -6.13 -11.41
N ALA A 305 15.66 -6.16 -10.12
CA ALA A 305 16.49 -5.15 -9.48
C ALA A 305 17.91 -5.08 -10.11
N ILE A 306 18.55 -6.23 -10.36
CA ILE A 306 19.87 -6.27 -10.96
C ILE A 306 19.84 -5.71 -12.40
N VAL A 307 18.86 -6.08 -13.20
CA VAL A 307 18.75 -5.59 -14.59
C VAL A 307 18.47 -4.09 -14.60
N ILE A 308 17.61 -3.59 -13.72
CA ILE A 308 17.36 -2.15 -13.58
C ILE A 308 18.64 -1.42 -13.16
N ALA A 309 19.40 -1.94 -12.20
CA ALA A 309 20.67 -1.36 -11.77
C ALA A 309 21.66 -1.24 -12.96
N LEU A 310 21.78 -2.27 -13.79
CA LEU A 310 22.66 -2.24 -14.95
C LEU A 310 22.18 -1.28 -16.05
N ALA A 311 20.87 -1.24 -16.32
CA ALA A 311 20.31 -0.44 -17.40
C ALA A 311 20.07 1.04 -17.02
N ALA A 312 19.97 1.37 -15.73
CA ALA A 312 19.83 2.74 -15.28
C ALA A 312 21.09 3.60 -15.54
N PHE A 313 22.29 3.00 -15.49
CA PHE A 313 23.54 3.73 -15.71
C PHE A 313 23.62 4.39 -17.10
N PRO A 314 23.51 3.64 -18.22
CA PRO A 314 23.52 4.25 -19.55
C PRO A 314 22.34 5.21 -19.75
N LEU A 315 21.20 4.99 -19.11
CA LEU A 315 20.05 5.85 -19.20
C LEU A 315 20.32 7.24 -18.56
N VAL A 316 20.90 7.26 -17.37
CA VAL A 316 21.32 8.51 -16.69
C VAL A 316 22.35 9.23 -17.53
N TRP A 317 23.39 8.53 -18.02
CA TRP A 317 24.44 9.09 -18.88
C TRP A 317 23.86 9.76 -20.14
N PHE A 318 22.88 9.12 -20.77
CA PHE A 318 22.29 9.63 -22.00
C PHE A 318 21.38 10.85 -21.80
N ILE A 319 20.69 10.91 -20.64
CA ILE A 319 19.69 11.96 -20.34
C ILE A 319 20.34 13.19 -19.68
N LEU A 320 21.11 12.98 -18.64
CA LEU A 320 21.71 14.06 -17.84
C LEU A 320 23.14 14.42 -18.26
N GLY A 321 23.73 13.64 -19.16
CA GLY A 321 25.11 13.85 -19.63
C GLY A 321 26.17 13.27 -18.69
N ALA A 322 27.41 13.25 -19.20
CA ALA A 322 28.56 12.68 -18.50
C ALA A 322 28.92 13.43 -17.18
N GLU A 323 28.55 14.72 -17.07
CA GLU A 323 28.86 15.52 -15.87
C GLU A 323 27.99 15.13 -14.66
N ASN A 324 26.78 14.57 -14.90
CA ASN A 324 25.81 14.23 -13.88
C ASN A 324 25.62 12.70 -13.68
N TYR A 325 26.60 11.89 -14.11
CA TYR A 325 26.51 10.43 -13.99
C TYR A 325 26.36 9.95 -12.54
N SER A 326 26.82 10.74 -11.58
CA SER A 326 26.76 10.40 -10.15
C SER A 326 25.33 10.26 -9.63
N VAL A 327 24.34 10.89 -10.26
CA VAL A 327 22.91 10.75 -9.96
C VAL A 327 22.45 9.27 -10.09
N TYR A 328 23.12 8.46 -10.89
CA TYR A 328 22.88 7.01 -10.95
C TYR A 328 22.99 6.34 -9.58
N PHE A 329 23.95 6.74 -8.74
CA PHE A 329 24.13 6.15 -7.41
C PHE A 329 22.97 6.47 -6.47
N ALA A 330 22.25 7.56 -6.70
CA ALA A 330 21.03 7.84 -5.94
C ALA A 330 19.90 6.82 -6.27
N ILE A 331 19.73 6.50 -7.56
CA ILE A 331 18.77 5.47 -8.02
C ILE A 331 19.16 4.11 -7.42
N LEU A 332 20.45 3.78 -7.49
CA LEU A 332 20.98 2.53 -6.97
C LEU A 332 20.80 2.44 -5.44
N ALA A 333 21.03 3.54 -4.70
CA ALA A 333 20.81 3.58 -3.25
C ALA A 333 19.33 3.27 -2.90
N GLY A 334 18.39 3.85 -3.63
CA GLY A 334 16.97 3.55 -3.47
C GLY A 334 16.64 2.09 -3.76
N LEU A 335 17.12 1.57 -4.89
CA LEU A 335 16.88 0.18 -5.30
C LEU A 335 17.44 -0.83 -4.27
N VAL A 336 18.67 -0.63 -3.82
CA VAL A 336 19.30 -1.46 -2.78
C VAL A 336 18.59 -1.29 -1.44
N GLY A 337 18.24 -0.04 -1.10
CA GLY A 337 17.47 0.27 0.12
C GLY A 337 16.15 -0.49 0.19
N GLY A 338 15.40 -0.55 -0.90
CA GLY A 338 14.15 -1.32 -0.97
C GLY A 338 14.34 -2.81 -0.70
N VAL A 339 15.38 -3.42 -1.29
CA VAL A 339 15.73 -4.83 -1.04
C VAL A 339 16.12 -5.05 0.43
N LEU A 340 16.94 -4.17 1.00
CA LEU A 340 17.38 -4.29 2.39
C LEU A 340 16.25 -4.08 3.40
N ILE A 341 15.31 -3.16 3.15
CA ILE A 341 14.12 -2.96 3.99
C ILE A 341 13.24 -4.22 3.94
N GLY A 342 13.03 -4.80 2.76
CA GLY A 342 12.31 -6.06 2.62
C GLY A 342 12.95 -7.19 3.45
N GLN A 343 14.26 -7.34 3.37
CA GLN A 343 15.00 -8.34 4.17
C GLN A 343 14.94 -8.07 5.68
N ALA A 344 15.02 -6.80 6.09
CA ALA A 344 14.87 -6.41 7.50
C ALA A 344 13.47 -6.74 8.03
N THR A 345 12.43 -6.48 7.23
CA THR A 345 11.05 -6.84 7.58
C THR A 345 10.88 -8.35 7.67
N GLU A 346 11.38 -9.12 6.69
CA GLU A 346 11.37 -10.58 6.71
C GLU A 346 12.04 -11.13 7.98
N TYR A 347 13.17 -10.56 8.38
CA TYR A 347 13.89 -10.99 9.59
C TYR A 347 13.04 -10.87 10.86
N PHE A 348 12.26 -9.78 11.00
CA PHE A 348 11.45 -9.54 12.20
C PHE A 348 10.07 -10.20 12.17
N THR A 349 9.56 -10.56 10.98
CA THR A 349 8.19 -11.06 10.85
C THR A 349 8.09 -12.53 10.47
N SER A 350 9.12 -13.14 9.86
CA SER A 350 9.05 -14.53 9.43
C SER A 350 9.36 -15.51 10.56
N ASP A 351 8.64 -16.62 10.60
CA ASP A 351 8.87 -17.78 11.48
C ASP A 351 10.21 -18.50 11.23
N SER A 352 10.84 -18.22 10.10
CA SER A 352 12.18 -18.73 9.77
C SER A 352 13.27 -18.13 10.66
N TYR A 353 13.01 -17.00 11.32
CA TYR A 353 13.97 -16.25 12.11
C TYR A 353 13.62 -16.20 13.60
N ARG A 354 14.61 -15.84 14.38
CA ARG A 354 14.57 -15.85 15.83
C ARG A 354 13.50 -14.94 16.45
N PRO A 355 13.32 -13.67 16.01
CA PRO A 355 12.37 -12.77 16.66
C PRO A 355 10.94 -13.33 16.75
N THR A 356 10.44 -13.91 15.66
CA THR A 356 9.09 -14.49 15.61
C THR A 356 9.00 -15.78 16.41
N ARG A 357 10.05 -16.63 16.42
CA ARG A 357 10.08 -17.86 17.22
C ARG A 357 10.14 -17.57 18.72
N ASP A 358 10.97 -16.60 19.12
CA ASP A 358 11.05 -16.18 20.52
C ASP A 358 9.71 -15.56 20.96
N LEU A 359 9.02 -14.82 20.07
CA LEU A 359 7.68 -14.33 20.33
C LEU A 359 6.68 -15.49 20.53
N ALA A 360 6.70 -16.50 19.68
CA ALA A 360 5.83 -17.68 19.82
C ALA A 360 6.07 -18.39 21.17
N ALA A 361 7.31 -18.50 21.62
CA ALA A 361 7.65 -19.09 22.91
C ALA A 361 7.05 -18.32 24.10
N THR A 362 6.83 -16.99 23.99
CA THR A 362 6.19 -16.22 25.07
C THR A 362 4.74 -16.61 25.33
N SER A 363 4.10 -17.33 24.41
CA SER A 363 2.75 -17.87 24.59
C SER A 363 2.66 -18.88 25.74
N GLU A 364 3.76 -19.54 26.09
CA GLU A 364 3.82 -20.51 27.21
C GLU A 364 3.53 -19.86 28.57
N THR A 365 3.78 -18.55 28.70
CA THR A 365 3.50 -17.80 29.91
C THR A 365 2.14 -17.08 29.87
N GLY A 366 1.45 -17.10 28.73
CA GLY A 366 0.08 -16.65 28.59
C GLY A 366 -0.11 -15.47 27.62
N THR A 367 -1.35 -15.00 27.52
CA THR A 367 -1.76 -13.98 26.56
C THR A 367 -1.08 -12.63 26.76
N ALA A 368 -0.87 -12.21 28.01
CA ALA A 368 -0.27 -10.91 28.29
C ALA A 368 1.17 -10.82 27.79
N THR A 369 1.94 -11.89 27.93
CA THR A 369 3.35 -11.95 27.52
C THR A 369 3.52 -11.96 26.01
N ILE A 370 2.63 -12.62 25.27
CA ILE A 370 2.69 -12.59 23.80
C ILE A 370 2.31 -11.21 23.25
N ILE A 371 1.36 -10.50 23.89
CA ILE A 371 1.02 -9.12 23.51
C ILE A 371 2.24 -8.21 23.74
N ILE A 372 2.85 -8.24 24.94
CA ILE A 372 4.02 -7.44 25.27
C ILE A 372 5.19 -7.79 24.34
N GLY A 373 5.40 -9.08 24.07
CA GLY A 373 6.44 -9.58 23.18
C GLY A 373 6.32 -9.01 21.77
N GLY A 374 5.14 -9.03 21.19
CA GLY A 374 4.92 -8.49 19.84
C GLY A 374 5.07 -6.98 19.77
N LEU A 375 4.62 -6.23 20.79
CA LEU A 375 4.89 -4.79 20.87
C LEU A 375 6.40 -4.53 20.91
N SER A 376 7.15 -5.31 21.69
CA SER A 376 8.62 -5.20 21.80
C SER A 376 9.31 -5.51 20.47
N VAL A 377 8.93 -6.60 19.79
CA VAL A 377 9.48 -6.97 18.47
C VAL A 377 9.19 -5.87 17.45
N GLY A 378 7.95 -5.37 17.42
CA GLY A 378 7.56 -4.29 16.53
C GLY A 378 8.37 -3.01 16.76
N MET A 379 8.55 -2.58 18.02
CA MET A 379 9.38 -1.41 18.35
C MET A 379 10.84 -1.61 17.91
N LEU A 380 11.44 -2.76 18.20
CA LEU A 380 12.82 -3.06 17.83
C LEU A 380 12.99 -3.13 16.30
N SER A 381 11.98 -3.59 15.58
CA SER A 381 12.01 -3.73 14.13
C SER A 381 12.13 -2.40 13.38
N THR A 382 11.87 -1.26 14.03
CA THR A 382 12.01 0.08 13.43
C THR A 382 13.46 0.48 13.20
N LEU A 383 14.40 -0.10 13.95
CA LEU A 383 15.82 0.30 13.95
C LEU A 383 16.48 0.12 12.57
N LEU A 384 16.33 -1.06 11.95
CA LEU A 384 16.98 -1.34 10.68
C LEU A 384 16.41 -0.50 9.53
N PRO A 385 15.09 -0.41 9.33
CA PRO A 385 14.52 0.42 8.28
C PRO A 385 14.90 1.90 8.41
N ILE A 386 14.97 2.47 9.62
CA ILE A 386 15.38 3.87 9.77
C ILE A 386 16.85 4.09 9.41
N ILE A 387 17.73 3.17 9.77
CA ILE A 387 19.14 3.24 9.39
C ILE A 387 19.27 3.15 7.86
N ILE A 388 18.58 2.17 7.23
CA ILE A 388 18.63 1.97 5.78
C ILE A 388 18.14 3.22 5.04
N VAL A 389 16.97 3.77 5.43
CA VAL A 389 16.43 4.98 4.81
C VAL A 389 17.35 6.16 5.03
N SER A 390 17.91 6.33 6.24
CA SER A 390 18.85 7.43 6.53
C SER A 390 20.10 7.34 5.67
N VAL A 391 20.67 6.17 5.50
CA VAL A 391 21.82 5.95 4.59
C VAL A 391 21.43 6.24 3.15
N CYS A 392 20.26 5.76 2.69
CA CYS A 392 19.77 6.06 1.34
C CYS A 392 19.62 7.56 1.11
N VAL A 393 19.05 8.30 2.07
CA VAL A 393 18.90 9.76 1.99
C VAL A 393 20.26 10.46 1.90
N LEU A 394 21.20 10.10 2.79
CA LEU A 394 22.54 10.70 2.79
C LEU A 394 23.28 10.41 1.48
N VAL A 395 23.33 9.15 1.06
CA VAL A 395 23.97 8.76 -0.20
C VAL A 395 23.34 9.51 -1.36
N ALA A 396 22.01 9.43 -1.52
CA ALA A 396 21.29 10.05 -2.61
C ALA A 396 21.51 11.57 -2.68
N TYR A 397 21.48 12.23 -1.52
CA TYR A 397 21.69 13.67 -1.43
C TYR A 397 23.10 14.09 -1.87
N PHE A 398 24.14 13.46 -1.31
CA PHE A 398 25.51 13.88 -1.57
C PHE A 398 26.03 13.47 -2.95
N VAL A 399 25.70 12.25 -3.44
CA VAL A 399 26.14 11.81 -4.77
C VAL A 399 25.48 12.60 -5.89
N SER A 400 24.31 13.18 -5.65
CA SER A 400 23.61 14.02 -6.62
C SER A 400 24.07 15.49 -6.60
N GLY A 401 25.09 15.83 -5.81
CA GLY A 401 25.63 17.19 -5.75
C GLY A 401 24.97 18.09 -4.68
N GLY A 402 24.36 17.51 -3.66
CA GLY A 402 23.68 18.23 -2.58
C GLY A 402 24.61 19.13 -1.76
N ALA A 403 25.93 18.85 -1.74
CA ALA A 403 26.92 19.72 -1.11
C ALA A 403 27.09 21.07 -1.84
N GLN A 404 26.87 21.12 -3.15
CA GLN A 404 26.97 22.29 -3.99
C GLN A 404 25.62 22.99 -4.18
N SER A 405 24.55 22.21 -4.32
CA SER A 405 23.20 22.71 -4.54
C SER A 405 22.16 21.82 -3.84
N ALA A 406 21.44 22.40 -2.91
CA ALA A 406 20.38 21.68 -2.19
C ALA A 406 19.33 21.08 -3.15
N SER A 407 18.97 21.78 -4.22
CA SER A 407 18.00 21.30 -5.22
C SER A 407 18.48 20.02 -5.90
N HIS A 408 19.77 19.91 -6.24
CA HIS A 408 20.35 18.69 -6.82
C HIS A 408 20.30 17.51 -5.82
N GLY A 409 20.64 17.76 -4.55
CA GLY A 409 20.55 16.75 -3.51
C GLY A 409 19.12 16.26 -3.28
N LEU A 410 18.13 17.15 -3.27
CA LEU A 410 16.72 16.81 -3.12
C LEU A 410 16.18 16.03 -4.32
N TYR A 411 16.63 16.38 -5.54
CA TYR A 411 16.33 15.57 -6.73
C TYR A 411 16.90 14.15 -6.60
N GLY A 412 18.11 14.01 -6.05
CA GLY A 412 18.69 12.71 -5.76
C GLY A 412 17.83 11.86 -4.83
N ILE A 413 17.31 12.44 -3.74
CA ILE A 413 16.39 11.75 -2.81
C ILE A 413 15.13 11.30 -3.54
N ALA A 414 14.55 12.15 -4.38
CA ALA A 414 13.36 11.79 -5.16
C ALA A 414 13.65 10.66 -6.15
N LEU A 415 14.82 10.68 -6.80
CA LEU A 415 15.25 9.58 -7.68
C LEU A 415 15.54 8.29 -6.92
N ALA A 416 15.98 8.35 -5.67
CA ALA A 416 16.08 7.16 -4.83
C ALA A 416 14.70 6.53 -4.56
N ALA A 417 13.66 7.35 -4.32
CA ALA A 417 12.29 6.86 -4.23
C ALA A 417 11.81 6.18 -5.52
N VAL A 418 12.08 6.78 -6.68
CA VAL A 418 11.76 6.19 -8.00
C VAL A 418 12.56 4.90 -8.22
N GLY A 419 13.85 4.88 -7.86
CA GLY A 419 14.71 3.70 -7.92
C GLY A 419 14.16 2.55 -7.08
N MET A 420 13.76 2.83 -5.85
CA MET A 420 13.12 1.85 -4.96
C MET A 420 11.85 1.28 -5.61
N LEU A 421 10.94 2.13 -6.12
CA LEU A 421 9.68 1.73 -6.72
C LEU A 421 9.79 1.19 -8.16
N SER A 422 10.98 1.18 -8.76
CA SER A 422 11.17 0.67 -10.12
C SER A 422 10.86 -0.82 -10.27
N THR A 423 10.95 -1.61 -9.19
CA THR A 423 10.57 -3.03 -9.16
C THR A 423 9.10 -3.26 -8.80
N LEU A 424 8.30 -2.21 -8.65
CA LEU A 424 6.93 -2.30 -8.10
C LEU A 424 6.05 -3.31 -8.83
N GLY A 425 6.14 -3.41 -10.15
CA GLY A 425 5.30 -4.34 -10.92
C GLY A 425 5.39 -5.79 -10.44
N ILE A 426 6.60 -6.28 -10.20
CA ILE A 426 6.81 -7.64 -9.69
C ILE A 426 6.68 -7.71 -8.16
N THR A 427 7.07 -6.68 -7.43
CA THR A 427 6.93 -6.64 -5.96
C THR A 427 5.45 -6.69 -5.57
N LEU A 428 4.60 -5.90 -6.22
CA LEU A 428 3.16 -5.93 -6.00
C LEU A 428 2.53 -7.26 -6.45
N ALA A 429 3.07 -7.92 -7.48
CA ALA A 429 2.63 -9.26 -7.87
C ALA A 429 2.87 -10.30 -6.76
N THR A 430 3.99 -10.17 -6.03
CA THR A 430 4.30 -11.06 -4.89
C THR A 430 3.52 -10.69 -3.63
N ASP A 431 3.03 -9.47 -3.51
CA ASP A 431 2.23 -9.02 -2.39
C ASP A 431 0.74 -9.39 -2.57
N ALA A 432 0.16 -9.05 -3.72
CA ALA A 432 -1.24 -9.35 -4.04
C ALA A 432 -1.55 -10.87 -4.17
N TYR A 433 -0.53 -11.70 -4.27
CA TYR A 433 -0.67 -13.15 -4.25
C TYR A 433 -1.18 -13.66 -2.89
N GLY A 434 -0.77 -13.05 -1.77
CA GLY A 434 -1.11 -13.48 -0.41
C GLY A 434 -2.61 -13.60 -0.16
N PRO A 435 -3.39 -12.52 -0.28
CA PRO A 435 -4.84 -12.55 -0.08
C PRO A 435 -5.59 -13.51 -1.02
N ILE A 436 -5.04 -13.78 -2.21
CA ILE A 436 -5.62 -14.77 -3.14
C ILE A 436 -5.39 -16.19 -2.62
N ALA A 437 -4.23 -16.46 -2.02
CA ALA A 437 -3.90 -17.77 -1.46
C ALA A 437 -4.71 -18.03 -0.19
N ASP A 438 -4.85 -17.05 0.67
CA ASP A 438 -5.67 -17.10 1.89
C ASP A 438 -7.13 -17.41 1.56
N ASN A 439 -7.74 -16.61 0.71
CA ASN A 439 -9.11 -16.85 0.22
C ASN A 439 -9.27 -18.22 -0.48
N ALA A 440 -8.24 -18.74 -1.14
CA ALA A 440 -8.27 -20.10 -1.70
C ALA A 440 -8.33 -21.16 -0.60
N GLY A 441 -7.65 -20.93 0.54
CA GLY A 441 -7.76 -21.75 1.74
C GLY A 441 -9.17 -21.75 2.33
N GLY A 442 -9.75 -20.56 2.48
CA GLY A 442 -11.15 -20.42 2.94
C GLY A 442 -12.13 -21.15 2.04
N ILE A 443 -12.00 -21.00 0.72
CA ILE A 443 -12.86 -21.74 -0.24
C ILE A 443 -12.63 -23.25 -0.14
N ALA A 444 -11.39 -23.71 0.03
CA ALA A 444 -11.09 -25.15 0.16
C ALA A 444 -11.76 -25.74 1.41
N GLN A 445 -11.70 -25.00 2.54
CA GLN A 445 -12.36 -25.41 3.79
C GLN A 445 -13.88 -25.42 3.66
N MET A 446 -14.48 -24.31 3.20
CA MET A 446 -15.94 -24.20 3.02
C MET A 446 -16.51 -25.22 2.02
N ALA A 447 -15.73 -25.58 1.00
CA ALA A 447 -16.14 -26.57 0.00
C ALA A 447 -15.87 -28.03 0.42
N GLY A 448 -15.29 -28.26 1.60
CA GLY A 448 -14.97 -29.59 2.12
C GLY A 448 -14.01 -30.38 1.22
N LEU A 449 -12.97 -29.70 0.68
CA LEU A 449 -11.98 -30.37 -0.15
C LEU A 449 -11.06 -31.27 0.71
N ASP A 450 -10.32 -32.17 0.04
CA ASP A 450 -9.35 -33.06 0.69
C ASP A 450 -8.35 -32.28 1.55
N GLU A 451 -7.99 -32.81 2.73
CA GLU A 451 -7.08 -32.17 3.69
C GLU A 451 -5.73 -31.77 3.05
N LYS A 452 -5.23 -32.57 2.10
CA LYS A 452 -4.01 -32.22 1.34
C LYS A 452 -4.15 -30.94 0.51
N VAL A 453 -5.36 -30.58 0.11
CA VAL A 453 -5.59 -29.30 -0.59
C VAL A 453 -5.48 -28.16 0.39
N ARG A 454 -6.06 -28.33 1.59
CA ARG A 454 -5.92 -27.34 2.67
C ARG A 454 -4.45 -27.16 3.08
N GLU A 455 -3.71 -28.25 3.28
CA GLU A 455 -2.26 -28.18 3.58
C GLU A 455 -1.48 -27.38 2.53
N ARG A 456 -1.84 -27.52 1.24
CA ARG A 456 -1.19 -26.79 0.14
C ARG A 456 -1.59 -25.31 0.13
N THR A 457 -2.87 -24.99 0.37
CA THR A 457 -3.33 -23.61 0.45
C THR A 457 -2.75 -22.91 1.66
N ASP A 458 -2.68 -23.56 2.83
CA ASP A 458 -2.05 -23.04 4.05
C ASP A 458 -0.55 -22.77 3.86
N ALA A 459 0.15 -23.65 3.10
CA ALA A 459 1.56 -23.41 2.76
C ALA A 459 1.73 -22.19 1.83
N LEU A 460 0.78 -21.96 0.91
CA LEU A 460 0.76 -20.78 0.06
C LEU A 460 0.40 -19.52 0.84
N ASP A 461 -0.55 -19.60 1.77
CA ASP A 461 -0.95 -18.50 2.63
C ASP A 461 0.19 -18.08 3.59
N ALA A 462 0.85 -19.02 4.26
CA ALA A 462 2.01 -18.72 5.09
C ALA A 462 3.15 -18.03 4.32
N LEU A 463 3.36 -18.40 3.04
CA LEU A 463 4.26 -17.69 2.15
C LEU A 463 3.72 -16.28 1.85
N GLY A 464 2.43 -16.15 1.60
CA GLY A 464 1.72 -14.89 1.34
C GLY A 464 1.89 -13.87 2.47
N ASN A 465 1.74 -14.29 3.72
CA ASN A 465 1.92 -13.42 4.88
C ASN A 465 3.35 -12.89 5.00
N THR A 466 4.35 -13.72 4.71
CA THR A 466 5.75 -13.30 4.71
C THR A 466 6.03 -12.29 3.58
N THR A 467 5.50 -12.53 2.38
CA THR A 467 5.68 -11.61 1.24
C THR A 467 4.89 -10.33 1.42
N ALA A 468 3.67 -10.38 1.97
CA ALA A 468 2.87 -9.20 2.28
C ALA A 468 3.55 -8.31 3.34
N ALA A 469 4.14 -8.90 4.38
CA ALA A 469 4.93 -8.14 5.36
C ALA A 469 6.12 -7.44 4.69
N THR A 470 6.85 -8.15 3.83
CA THR A 470 7.98 -7.60 3.05
C THR A 470 7.53 -6.48 2.11
N GLY A 471 6.40 -6.64 1.41
CA GLY A 471 5.80 -5.64 0.53
C GLY A 471 5.36 -4.39 1.29
N LYS A 472 4.76 -4.55 2.48
CA LYS A 472 4.41 -3.43 3.37
C LYS A 472 5.66 -2.67 3.84
N GLY A 473 6.72 -3.36 4.24
CA GLY A 473 8.01 -2.73 4.59
C GLY A 473 8.59 -1.90 3.44
N PHE A 474 8.59 -2.45 2.24
CA PHE A 474 8.99 -1.78 1.00
C PHE A 474 8.11 -0.53 0.72
N ALA A 475 6.79 -0.64 0.83
CA ALA A 475 5.85 0.46 0.65
C ALA A 475 6.10 1.60 1.65
N ILE A 476 6.32 1.28 2.93
CA ILE A 476 6.57 2.25 3.99
C ILE A 476 7.92 2.96 3.77
N GLY A 477 8.98 2.22 3.39
CA GLY A 477 10.30 2.80 3.09
C GLY A 477 10.27 3.74 1.90
N SER A 478 9.58 3.35 0.82
CA SER A 478 9.41 4.20 -0.36
C SER A 478 8.58 5.45 -0.07
N ALA A 479 7.58 5.34 0.80
CA ALA A 479 6.77 6.47 1.22
C ALA A 479 7.56 7.49 2.05
N ALA A 480 8.49 7.05 2.89
CA ALA A 480 9.36 7.96 3.63
C ALA A 480 10.21 8.81 2.68
N LEU A 481 10.85 8.19 1.67
CA LEU A 481 11.61 8.91 0.65
C LEU A 481 10.71 9.85 -0.18
N THR A 482 9.51 9.38 -0.57
CA THR A 482 8.54 10.18 -1.32
C THR A 482 8.03 11.36 -0.50
N ALA A 483 7.74 11.18 0.79
CA ALA A 483 7.30 12.26 1.68
C ALA A 483 8.38 13.34 1.84
N LEU A 484 9.66 12.96 1.95
CA LEU A 484 10.78 13.92 1.97
C LEU A 484 10.86 14.69 0.65
N ALA A 485 10.70 14.03 -0.49
CA ALA A 485 10.68 14.67 -1.80
C ALA A 485 9.49 15.63 -1.95
N LEU A 486 8.30 15.24 -1.46
CA LEU A 486 7.12 16.08 -1.48
C LEU A 486 7.22 17.29 -0.54
N MET A 487 7.85 17.13 0.63
CA MET A 487 8.13 18.24 1.54
C MET A 487 9.08 19.25 0.87
N ALA A 488 10.11 18.77 0.17
CA ALA A 488 10.99 19.63 -0.63
C ALA A 488 10.20 20.35 -1.75
N SER A 489 9.32 19.64 -2.45
CA SER A 489 8.45 20.22 -3.48
C SER A 489 7.48 21.26 -2.91
N TYR A 490 7.03 21.09 -1.65
CA TYR A 490 6.25 22.12 -0.95
C TYR A 490 7.06 23.39 -0.73
N ILE A 491 8.29 23.26 -0.23
CA ILE A 491 9.19 24.39 -0.02
C ILE A 491 9.46 25.13 -1.34
N ASP A 492 9.75 24.41 -2.42
CA ASP A 492 9.99 25.02 -3.74
C ASP A 492 8.71 25.67 -4.28
N LYS A 493 7.55 25.06 -4.07
CA LYS A 493 6.26 25.68 -4.45
C LYS A 493 6.02 26.96 -3.71
N VAL A 494 6.23 27.02 -2.41
CA VAL A 494 6.08 28.26 -1.61
C VAL A 494 7.05 29.33 -2.12
N LYS A 495 8.33 29.00 -2.38
CA LYS A 495 9.32 29.95 -2.92
C LYS A 495 8.93 30.54 -4.28
N SER A 496 8.21 29.80 -5.10
CA SER A 496 7.75 30.23 -6.42
C SER A 496 6.57 31.21 -6.39
N ILE A 497 5.96 31.42 -5.23
CA ILE A 497 4.84 32.34 -5.03
C ILE A 497 5.36 33.69 -4.52
N ASP A 498 4.83 34.79 -5.03
CA ASP A 498 5.23 36.14 -4.59
C ASP A 498 5.05 36.30 -3.07
N GLY A 499 6.13 36.77 -2.39
CA GLY A 499 6.18 36.88 -0.93
C GLY A 499 6.38 35.54 -0.19
N GLY A 500 6.31 34.40 -0.88
CA GLY A 500 6.42 33.09 -0.25
C GLY A 500 7.83 32.78 0.29
N ALA A 501 8.87 33.26 -0.39
CA ALA A 501 10.25 33.07 0.06
C ALA A 501 10.51 33.67 1.46
N GLU A 502 9.90 34.79 1.77
CA GLU A 502 9.99 35.45 3.10
C GLU A 502 9.28 34.63 4.18
N LYS A 503 8.13 34.01 3.86
CA LYS A 503 7.35 33.16 4.77
C LYS A 503 8.08 31.90 5.22
N ILE A 504 9.10 31.47 4.49
CA ILE A 504 9.95 30.31 4.82
C ILE A 504 11.41 30.64 4.99
N ALA A 505 11.77 31.93 5.11
CA ALA A 505 13.16 32.35 5.32
C ALA A 505 13.77 31.83 6.63
N ASN A 506 12.93 31.60 7.65
CA ASN A 506 13.36 31.12 8.96
C ASN A 506 12.76 29.74 9.29
N LEU A 507 13.26 28.70 8.62
CA LEU A 507 12.90 27.30 8.89
C LEU A 507 13.74 26.68 10.02
N ASN A 508 14.23 27.46 10.94
CA ASN A 508 15.00 26.98 12.08
C ASN A 508 14.04 26.28 13.07
N ILE A 509 14.48 25.17 13.66
CA ILE A 509 13.72 24.41 14.67
C ILE A 509 13.43 25.22 15.94
N THR A 510 14.20 26.27 16.20
CA THR A 510 13.96 27.22 17.30
C THR A 510 12.83 28.22 17.01
N ASN A 511 12.36 28.30 15.76
CA ASN A 511 11.18 29.10 15.41
C ASN A 511 9.94 28.44 16.00
N PRO A 512 9.16 29.15 16.86
CA PRO A 512 7.98 28.55 17.51
C PRO A 512 6.95 27.98 16.55
N THR A 513 6.73 28.60 15.39
CA THR A 513 5.76 28.10 14.39
C THR A 513 6.20 26.75 13.81
N VAL A 514 7.49 26.60 13.50
CA VAL A 514 8.09 25.33 13.03
C VAL A 514 8.00 24.28 14.13
N LEU A 515 8.36 24.63 15.36
CA LEU A 515 8.37 23.70 16.49
C LEU A 515 6.95 23.21 16.85
N ILE A 516 5.96 24.12 16.90
CA ILE A 516 4.56 23.75 17.15
C ILE A 516 4.04 22.88 16.00
N GLY A 517 4.33 23.26 14.75
CA GLY A 517 4.01 22.44 13.57
C GLY A 517 4.58 21.04 13.69
N LEU A 518 5.86 20.90 14.07
CA LEU A 518 6.52 19.61 14.27
C LEU A 518 5.82 18.76 15.35
N PHE A 519 5.42 19.34 16.47
CA PHE A 519 4.70 18.60 17.51
C PHE A 519 3.33 18.14 17.04
N ILE A 520 2.57 19.00 16.33
CA ILE A 520 1.29 18.62 15.74
C ILE A 520 1.49 17.48 14.74
N GLY A 521 2.47 17.62 13.84
CA GLY A 521 2.79 16.61 12.86
C GLY A 521 3.21 15.28 13.48
N ALA A 522 4.06 15.31 14.51
CA ALA A 522 4.48 14.10 15.22
C ALA A 522 3.34 13.40 15.97
N CYS A 523 2.38 14.17 16.48
CA CYS A 523 1.18 13.63 17.15
C CYS A 523 0.17 13.01 16.18
N LEU A 524 0.07 13.54 14.97
CA LEU A 524 -1.00 13.20 14.01
C LEU A 524 -1.06 11.71 13.64
N PRO A 525 0.03 10.98 13.37
CA PRO A 525 -0.01 9.54 13.13
C PRO A 525 -0.58 8.74 14.30
N PHE A 526 -0.31 9.14 15.55
CA PHE A 526 -0.86 8.50 16.74
C PHE A 526 -2.38 8.70 16.84
N VAL A 527 -2.84 9.95 16.63
CA VAL A 527 -4.28 10.26 16.62
C VAL A 527 -4.98 9.49 15.52
N PHE A 528 -4.38 9.47 14.32
CA PHE A 528 -4.93 8.77 13.16
C PHE A 528 -5.02 7.25 13.40
N ALA A 529 -3.96 6.64 13.95
CA ALA A 529 -3.96 5.23 14.32
C ALA A 529 -5.03 4.92 15.37
N ALA A 530 -5.15 5.77 16.40
CA ALA A 530 -6.18 5.59 17.42
C ALA A 530 -7.60 5.66 16.83
N LEU A 531 -7.84 6.58 15.88
CA LEU A 531 -9.13 6.69 15.20
C LEU A 531 -9.45 5.45 14.37
N THR A 532 -8.48 4.95 13.58
CA THR A 532 -8.67 3.77 12.73
C THR A 532 -8.81 2.48 13.55
N MET A 533 -8.03 2.30 14.62
CA MET A 533 -8.15 1.15 15.52
C MET A 533 -9.50 1.14 16.25
N ASN A 534 -9.94 2.29 16.77
CA ASN A 534 -11.25 2.41 17.40
C ASN A 534 -12.39 2.16 16.40
N ALA A 535 -12.21 2.55 15.14
CA ALA A 535 -13.16 2.28 14.07
C ALA A 535 -13.30 0.78 13.80
N VAL A 536 -12.18 0.05 13.70
CA VAL A 536 -12.18 -1.43 13.60
C VAL A 536 -12.89 -2.04 14.80
N GLY A 537 -12.56 -1.63 16.03
CA GLY A 537 -13.18 -2.15 17.25
C GLY A 537 -14.69 -1.96 17.30
N ARG A 538 -15.20 -0.77 16.91
CA ARG A 538 -16.66 -0.53 16.84
C ARG A 538 -17.34 -1.35 15.75
N ALA A 539 -16.73 -1.46 14.58
CA ALA A 539 -17.25 -2.27 13.49
C ALA A 539 -17.26 -3.77 13.86
N ALA A 540 -16.17 -4.28 14.44
CA ALA A 540 -16.06 -5.66 14.92
C ALA A 540 -17.12 -6.02 15.96
N GLN A 541 -17.38 -5.13 16.94
CA GLN A 541 -18.46 -5.34 17.93
C GLN A 541 -19.84 -5.54 17.28
N SER A 542 -20.08 -4.88 16.15
CA SER A 542 -21.35 -5.04 15.43
C SER A 542 -21.42 -6.41 14.76
N VAL A 543 -20.32 -6.88 14.18
CA VAL A 543 -20.22 -8.21 13.55
C VAL A 543 -20.34 -9.32 14.60
N VAL A 544 -19.62 -9.20 15.71
CA VAL A 544 -19.71 -10.15 16.85
C VAL A 544 -21.16 -10.31 17.33
N LYS A 545 -21.90 -9.21 17.48
CA LYS A 545 -23.32 -9.25 17.87
C LYS A 545 -24.16 -10.00 16.84
N GLU A 546 -23.91 -9.78 15.56
CA GLU A 546 -24.64 -10.43 14.48
C GLU A 546 -24.36 -11.93 14.42
N VAL A 547 -23.08 -12.34 14.49
CA VAL A 547 -22.67 -13.74 14.49
C VAL A 547 -23.32 -14.48 15.67
N ARG A 548 -23.24 -13.90 16.88
CA ARG A 548 -23.90 -14.47 18.07
C ARG A 548 -25.42 -14.55 17.91
N ARG A 549 -26.05 -13.56 17.28
CA ARG A 549 -27.47 -13.56 17.00
C ARG A 549 -27.83 -14.73 16.09
N GLN A 550 -27.09 -14.94 15.01
CA GLN A 550 -27.35 -16.02 14.06
C GLN A 550 -27.14 -17.39 14.69
N PHE A 551 -26.08 -17.61 15.46
CA PHE A 551 -25.87 -18.88 16.16
C PHE A 551 -27.01 -19.23 17.15
N LYS A 552 -27.67 -18.21 17.73
CA LYS A 552 -28.81 -18.44 18.62
C LYS A 552 -30.14 -18.57 17.90
N SER A 553 -30.35 -17.83 16.81
CA SER A 553 -31.66 -17.70 16.17
C SER A 553 -31.89 -18.66 15.01
N ILE A 554 -30.84 -19.07 14.28
CA ILE A 554 -30.98 -20.00 13.15
C ILE A 554 -30.86 -21.43 13.69
N LYS A 555 -32.01 -22.11 13.78
CA LYS A 555 -32.09 -23.51 14.23
C LYS A 555 -31.32 -24.41 13.25
N GLY A 556 -30.49 -25.29 13.77
CA GLY A 556 -29.68 -26.23 12.95
C GLY A 556 -28.38 -25.61 12.40
N LEU A 557 -28.09 -24.31 12.56
CA LEU A 557 -26.87 -23.71 12.05
C LEU A 557 -25.61 -24.35 12.64
N MET A 558 -25.54 -24.50 13.96
CA MET A 558 -24.41 -25.15 14.64
C MET A 558 -24.30 -26.64 14.37
N ALA A 559 -25.41 -27.30 14.01
CA ALA A 559 -25.42 -28.69 13.57
C ALA A 559 -25.03 -28.86 12.09
N GLY A 560 -24.90 -27.79 11.32
CA GLY A 560 -24.62 -27.85 9.89
C GLY A 560 -25.84 -28.19 9.03
N GLU A 561 -27.05 -28.11 9.60
CA GLU A 561 -28.32 -28.44 8.92
C GLU A 561 -28.93 -27.20 8.23
N ALA A 562 -28.49 -26.00 8.57
CA ALA A 562 -28.94 -24.73 8.02
C ALA A 562 -27.79 -23.90 7.53
N GLU A 563 -28.02 -23.08 6.51
CA GLU A 563 -27.03 -22.13 5.99
C GLU A 563 -27.04 -20.82 6.82
N ALA A 564 -25.87 -20.21 7.01
CA ALA A 564 -25.74 -18.90 7.62
C ALA A 564 -26.22 -17.78 6.70
N ASP A 565 -26.68 -16.68 7.27
CA ASP A 565 -27.00 -15.45 6.52
C ASP A 565 -25.73 -14.59 6.33
N TYR A 566 -24.93 -14.96 5.34
CA TYR A 566 -23.71 -14.27 4.99
C TYR A 566 -23.94 -12.82 4.49
N GLU A 567 -25.08 -12.60 3.79
CA GLU A 567 -25.38 -11.28 3.19
C GLU A 567 -25.54 -10.20 4.27
N SER A 568 -26.21 -10.54 5.37
CA SER A 568 -26.37 -9.63 6.50
C SER A 568 -25.04 -9.21 7.13
N CYS A 569 -24.10 -10.14 7.28
CA CYS A 569 -22.75 -9.81 7.78
C CYS A 569 -21.97 -8.89 6.82
N VAL A 570 -21.97 -9.19 5.51
CA VAL A 570 -21.33 -8.35 4.49
C VAL A 570 -21.92 -6.94 4.46
N ASP A 571 -23.26 -6.82 4.52
CA ASP A 571 -23.96 -5.52 4.51
C ASP A 571 -23.62 -4.69 5.77
N LEU A 572 -23.56 -5.35 6.92
CA LEU A 572 -23.24 -4.75 8.20
C LEU A 572 -21.77 -4.24 8.23
N CYS A 573 -20.81 -5.07 7.81
CA CYS A 573 -19.41 -4.66 7.66
C CYS A 573 -19.28 -3.49 6.69
N THR A 574 -19.99 -3.51 5.55
CA THR A 574 -20.00 -2.43 4.56
C THR A 574 -20.48 -1.11 5.18
N LYS A 575 -21.62 -1.13 5.87
CA LYS A 575 -22.19 0.10 6.50
C LYS A 575 -21.28 0.64 7.59
N ALA A 576 -20.74 -0.24 8.43
CA ALA A 576 -19.85 0.16 9.53
C ALA A 576 -18.55 0.78 8.98
N SER A 577 -17.87 0.12 8.06
CA SER A 577 -16.60 0.61 7.50
C SER A 577 -16.76 1.95 6.77
N LEU A 578 -17.82 2.10 5.98
CA LEU A 578 -18.08 3.35 5.24
C LEU A 578 -18.40 4.54 6.18
N ARG A 579 -19.05 4.28 7.31
CA ARG A 579 -19.30 5.31 8.31
C ARG A 579 -18.02 5.69 9.06
N GLU A 580 -17.27 4.70 9.49
CA GLU A 580 -16.11 4.88 10.36
C GLU A 580 -14.90 5.48 9.63
N MET A 581 -14.77 5.33 8.30
CA MET A 581 -13.67 5.91 7.53
C MET A 581 -13.76 7.43 7.37
N VAL A 582 -14.93 8.06 7.61
CA VAL A 582 -15.13 9.49 7.34
C VAL A 582 -14.24 10.36 8.21
N LEU A 583 -14.23 10.11 9.52
CA LEU A 583 -13.49 10.95 10.48
C LEU A 583 -11.97 10.92 10.23
N PRO A 584 -11.30 9.75 10.09
CA PRO A 584 -9.88 9.72 9.74
C PRO A 584 -9.56 10.48 8.46
N THR A 585 -10.40 10.37 7.42
CA THR A 585 -10.19 11.04 6.15
C THR A 585 -10.32 12.56 6.28
N VAL A 586 -11.33 13.04 7.02
CA VAL A 586 -11.50 14.48 7.26
C VAL A 586 -10.30 15.05 8.01
N VAL A 587 -9.80 14.35 9.03
CA VAL A 587 -8.60 14.76 9.78
C VAL A 587 -7.39 14.88 8.87
N ALA A 588 -7.16 13.90 7.98
CA ALA A 588 -6.02 13.90 7.07
C ALA A 588 -6.00 15.09 6.08
N VAL A 589 -7.18 15.59 5.70
CA VAL A 589 -7.30 16.74 4.77
C VAL A 589 -7.40 18.08 5.52
N ALA A 590 -8.13 18.13 6.62
CA ALA A 590 -8.36 19.39 7.31
C ALA A 590 -7.16 19.90 8.11
N VAL A 591 -6.39 18.99 8.72
CA VAL A 591 -5.26 19.39 9.59
C VAL A 591 -4.17 20.16 8.82
N PRO A 592 -3.66 19.73 7.67
CA PRO A 592 -2.64 20.49 6.95
C PRO A 592 -3.12 21.88 6.52
N VAL A 593 -4.39 22.01 6.13
CA VAL A 593 -4.98 23.30 5.79
C VAL A 593 -5.08 24.20 7.03
N ALA A 594 -5.58 23.68 8.15
CA ALA A 594 -5.71 24.43 9.40
C ALA A 594 -4.34 24.88 9.93
N VAL A 595 -3.34 23.98 9.94
CA VAL A 595 -1.96 24.34 10.35
C VAL A 595 -1.38 25.43 9.42
N GLY A 596 -1.60 25.31 8.12
CA GLY A 596 -1.15 26.31 7.16
C GLY A 596 -1.79 27.67 7.40
N LEU A 597 -3.09 27.75 7.61
CA LEU A 597 -3.81 29.01 7.87
C LEU A 597 -3.43 29.65 9.20
N ILE A 598 -3.17 28.85 10.24
CA ILE A 598 -2.88 29.35 11.59
C ILE A 598 -1.38 29.64 11.79
N LEU A 599 -0.51 28.68 11.46
CA LEU A 599 0.93 28.72 11.73
C LEU A 599 1.77 29.11 10.50
N GLY A 600 1.14 29.37 9.36
CA GLY A 600 1.80 29.75 8.12
C GLY A 600 2.62 28.64 7.48
N CYS A 601 3.35 29.00 6.42
CA CYS A 601 4.13 28.06 5.62
C CYS A 601 5.23 27.35 6.44
N ALA A 602 5.87 28.05 7.36
CA ALA A 602 6.92 27.48 8.21
C ALA A 602 6.35 26.41 9.17
N GLY A 603 5.16 26.65 9.72
CA GLY A 603 4.43 25.66 10.54
C GLY A 603 4.06 24.40 9.78
N VAL A 604 3.69 24.52 8.50
CA VAL A 604 3.43 23.36 7.62
C VAL A 604 4.71 22.54 7.41
N VAL A 605 5.86 23.15 7.16
CA VAL A 605 7.13 22.42 7.03
C VAL A 605 7.45 21.65 8.30
N GLY A 606 7.28 22.27 9.48
CA GLY A 606 7.41 21.57 10.77
C GLY A 606 6.45 20.39 10.89
N MET A 607 5.19 20.58 10.55
CA MET A 607 4.17 19.49 10.58
C MET A 607 4.54 18.33 9.65
N LEU A 608 4.95 18.61 8.42
CA LEU A 608 5.35 17.57 7.47
C LEU A 608 6.56 16.78 7.95
N ALA A 609 7.56 17.47 8.53
CA ALA A 609 8.74 16.83 9.12
C ALA A 609 8.36 15.92 10.31
N GLY A 610 7.55 16.43 11.24
CA GLY A 610 7.08 15.66 12.39
C GLY A 610 6.23 14.44 11.99
N ALA A 611 5.28 14.63 11.07
CA ALA A 611 4.42 13.57 10.58
C ALA A 611 5.21 12.48 9.82
N THR A 612 6.19 12.87 9.02
CA THR A 612 7.04 11.91 8.30
C THR A 612 7.89 11.09 9.26
N ALA A 613 8.54 11.73 10.23
CA ALA A 613 9.41 11.05 11.20
C ALA A 613 8.63 10.06 12.08
N SER A 614 7.58 10.53 12.76
CA SER A 614 6.78 9.69 13.65
C SER A 614 5.93 8.67 12.88
N GLY A 615 5.37 9.08 11.74
CA GLY A 615 4.53 8.22 10.90
C GLY A 615 5.31 7.07 10.29
N PHE A 616 6.53 7.32 9.80
CA PHE A 616 7.39 6.25 9.31
C PHE A 616 7.69 5.20 10.39
N LEU A 617 8.13 5.64 11.57
CA LEU A 617 8.41 4.74 12.70
C LEU A 617 7.18 3.96 13.11
N MET A 618 6.03 4.63 13.23
CA MET A 618 4.78 4.01 13.66
C MET A 618 4.23 3.03 12.64
N ALA A 619 4.31 3.34 11.35
CA ALA A 619 3.89 2.43 10.29
C ALA A 619 4.73 1.14 10.26
N VAL A 620 6.07 1.25 10.39
CA VAL A 620 6.96 0.08 10.50
C VAL A 620 6.64 -0.71 11.76
N PHE A 621 6.55 -0.05 12.91
CA PHE A 621 6.21 -0.68 14.19
C PHE A 621 4.92 -1.49 14.08
N MET A 622 3.85 -0.88 13.63
CA MET A 622 2.53 -1.52 13.57
C MET A 622 2.50 -2.67 12.56
N SER A 623 3.04 -2.48 11.36
CA SER A 623 3.06 -3.52 10.33
C SER A 623 3.87 -4.73 10.74
N ASN A 624 5.05 -4.52 11.35
CA ASN A 624 5.94 -5.61 11.75
C ASN A 624 5.47 -6.31 13.03
N ALA A 625 4.91 -5.58 14.00
CA ALA A 625 4.30 -6.20 15.18
C ALA A 625 3.16 -7.14 14.79
N GLY A 626 2.23 -6.66 13.94
CA GLY A 626 1.12 -7.46 13.46
C GLY A 626 1.57 -8.68 12.66
N GLY A 627 2.54 -8.51 11.74
CA GLY A 627 3.11 -9.63 10.98
C GLY A 627 3.83 -10.65 11.84
N ALA A 628 4.51 -10.22 12.91
CA ALA A 628 5.19 -11.12 13.84
C ALA A 628 4.19 -11.94 14.65
N TRP A 629 3.08 -11.36 15.16
CA TRP A 629 2.04 -12.11 15.87
C TRP A 629 1.37 -13.15 14.99
N ASP A 630 0.99 -12.79 13.76
CA ASP A 630 0.35 -13.70 12.80
C ASP A 630 1.26 -14.91 12.51
N ASN A 631 2.53 -14.66 12.16
CA ASN A 631 3.47 -15.73 11.90
C ASN A 631 3.87 -16.51 13.16
N ALA A 632 3.81 -15.92 14.36
CA ALA A 632 3.98 -16.65 15.61
C ALA A 632 2.81 -17.62 15.86
N LYS A 633 1.56 -17.21 15.57
CA LYS A 633 0.36 -18.07 15.58
C LYS A 633 0.56 -19.27 14.64
N LYS A 634 0.91 -19.00 13.37
CA LYS A 634 1.12 -20.04 12.35
C LYS A 634 2.28 -20.98 12.71
N TYR A 635 3.34 -20.47 13.34
CA TYR A 635 4.44 -21.28 13.85
C TYR A 635 3.97 -22.26 14.94
N ILE A 636 3.08 -21.83 15.83
CA ILE A 636 2.47 -22.73 16.84
C ILE A 636 1.57 -23.76 16.15
N GLU A 637 0.75 -23.34 15.17
CA GLU A 637 -0.13 -24.23 14.40
C GLU A 637 0.62 -25.34 13.65
N SER A 638 1.88 -25.11 13.30
CA SER A 638 2.75 -26.14 12.68
C SER A 638 3.14 -27.30 13.62
N GLY A 639 2.65 -27.31 14.84
CA GLY A 639 2.87 -28.36 15.83
C GLY A 639 3.88 -28.02 16.92
N VAL A 640 4.44 -26.81 16.92
CA VAL A 640 5.36 -26.33 17.96
C VAL A 640 4.56 -25.80 19.15
N HIS A 641 5.12 -25.81 20.37
CA HIS A 641 4.47 -25.29 21.60
C HIS A 641 3.06 -25.84 21.85
N GLY A 642 2.80 -27.11 21.49
CA GLY A 642 1.51 -27.78 21.73
C GLY A 642 0.56 -27.79 20.52
N GLY A 643 0.87 -27.07 19.44
CA GLY A 643 0.11 -27.11 18.19
C GLY A 643 -1.26 -26.45 18.25
N LYS A 644 -2.01 -26.63 17.17
CA LYS A 644 -3.35 -26.06 16.98
C LYS A 644 -4.33 -26.54 18.08
N GLY A 645 -5.09 -25.59 18.66
CA GLY A 645 -6.06 -25.88 19.74
C GLY A 645 -5.49 -25.89 21.16
N SER A 646 -4.15 -25.80 21.34
CA SER A 646 -3.52 -25.65 22.65
C SER A 646 -3.81 -24.31 23.31
N GLU A 647 -3.56 -24.19 24.61
CA GLU A 647 -3.66 -22.89 25.32
C GLU A 647 -2.66 -21.88 24.76
N ASN A 648 -1.49 -22.31 24.30
CA ASN A 648 -0.49 -21.48 23.64
C ASN A 648 -1.03 -20.95 22.30
N HIS A 649 -1.73 -21.80 21.54
CA HIS A 649 -2.40 -21.37 20.30
C HIS A 649 -3.47 -20.34 20.58
N LYS A 650 -4.30 -20.54 21.61
CA LYS A 650 -5.35 -19.56 22.00
C LYS A 650 -4.73 -18.20 22.39
N ALA A 651 -3.63 -18.21 23.14
CA ALA A 651 -2.90 -17.00 23.48
C ALA A 651 -2.36 -16.29 22.22
N ALA A 652 -1.84 -17.05 21.26
CA ALA A 652 -1.33 -16.52 20.00
C ALA A 652 -2.44 -15.94 19.10
N VAL A 653 -3.62 -16.57 19.05
CA VAL A 653 -4.81 -16.04 18.35
C VAL A 653 -5.19 -14.66 18.92
N VAL A 654 -5.16 -14.47 20.24
CA VAL A 654 -5.42 -13.15 20.83
C VAL A 654 -4.36 -12.13 20.43
N GLY A 655 -3.07 -12.55 20.38
CA GLY A 655 -1.98 -11.70 19.90
C GLY A 655 -2.18 -11.27 18.44
N ASP A 656 -2.56 -12.18 17.57
CA ASP A 656 -2.86 -11.94 16.17
C ASP A 656 -4.07 -11.00 16.01
N THR A 657 -5.16 -11.24 16.73
CA THR A 657 -6.34 -10.35 16.75
C THR A 657 -6.00 -8.92 17.16
N VAL A 658 -5.03 -8.71 18.07
CA VAL A 658 -4.52 -7.37 18.41
C VAL A 658 -3.66 -6.82 17.27
N GLY A 659 -2.89 -7.66 16.60
CA GLY A 659 -2.00 -7.33 15.50
C GLY A 659 -2.72 -6.99 14.19
N ASP A 660 -3.89 -7.55 13.95
CA ASP A 660 -4.64 -7.38 12.71
C ASP A 660 -4.97 -5.91 12.36
N PRO A 661 -5.57 -5.11 13.27
CA PRO A 661 -5.76 -3.69 13.01
C PRO A 661 -4.44 -2.93 12.78
N PHE A 662 -3.34 -3.40 13.36
CA PHE A 662 -2.02 -2.80 13.21
C PHE A 662 -1.49 -3.03 11.79
N LYS A 663 -1.41 -4.30 11.34
CA LYS A 663 -0.76 -4.65 10.08
C LYS A 663 -1.59 -4.34 8.83
N ASP A 664 -2.93 -4.37 8.92
CA ASP A 664 -3.80 -4.35 7.75
C ASP A 664 -4.67 -3.08 7.65
N THR A 665 -4.80 -2.29 8.73
CA THR A 665 -5.57 -1.04 8.71
C THR A 665 -4.70 0.16 9.04
N SER A 666 -4.24 0.29 10.27
CA SER A 666 -3.60 1.52 10.76
C SER A 666 -2.19 1.73 10.19
N GLY A 667 -1.34 0.71 10.21
CA GLY A 667 0.04 0.80 9.70
C GLY A 667 0.09 1.26 8.25
N PRO A 668 -0.55 0.56 7.30
CA PRO A 668 -0.59 0.97 5.90
C PRO A 668 -1.31 2.31 5.66
N ALA A 669 -2.34 2.64 6.45
CA ALA A 669 -3.05 3.91 6.29
C ALA A 669 -2.21 5.13 6.72
N ILE A 670 -1.33 4.98 7.71
CA ILE A 670 -0.34 6.01 8.09
C ILE A 670 0.62 6.31 6.93
N ASN A 671 1.01 5.31 6.17
CA ASN A 671 1.83 5.44 4.97
C ASN A 671 1.20 6.40 3.94
N ILE A 672 -0.11 6.29 3.73
CA ILE A 672 -0.87 7.20 2.85
C ILE A 672 -1.00 8.59 3.49
N LEU A 673 -1.28 8.64 4.80
CA LEU A 673 -1.44 9.88 5.55
C LEU A 673 -0.26 10.84 5.35
N ILE A 674 0.98 10.37 5.56
CA ILE A 674 2.18 11.22 5.46
C ILE A 674 2.37 11.83 4.06
N LYS A 675 1.98 11.12 3.00
CA LYS A 675 2.02 11.61 1.63
C LYS A 675 0.87 12.58 1.34
N LEU A 676 -0.35 12.24 1.76
CA LEU A 676 -1.53 13.06 1.57
C LEU A 676 -1.38 14.44 2.25
N LEU A 677 -0.84 14.48 3.48
CA LEU A 677 -0.54 15.74 4.16
C LEU A 677 0.34 16.65 3.30
N SER A 678 1.39 16.11 2.68
CA SER A 678 2.27 16.85 1.80
C SER A 678 1.56 17.34 0.53
N MET A 679 0.79 16.46 -0.11
CA MET A 679 0.05 16.80 -1.35
C MET A 679 -1.01 17.88 -1.10
N VAL A 680 -1.79 17.77 -0.02
CA VAL A 680 -2.76 18.79 0.37
C VAL A 680 -2.05 20.12 0.65
N SER A 681 -0.95 20.09 1.39
CA SER A 681 -0.17 21.30 1.70
C SER A 681 0.34 22.01 0.42
N ILE A 682 0.82 21.26 -0.57
CA ILE A 682 1.31 21.81 -1.85
C ILE A 682 0.15 22.50 -2.61
N VAL A 683 -1.02 21.87 -2.67
CA VAL A 683 -2.17 22.42 -3.39
C VAL A 683 -2.69 23.71 -2.75
N PHE A 684 -2.71 23.76 -1.41
CA PHE A 684 -3.17 24.92 -0.67
C PHE A 684 -2.08 25.98 -0.39
N ALA A 685 -0.83 25.77 -0.83
CA ALA A 685 0.29 26.66 -0.56
C ALA A 685 0.00 28.13 -0.94
N GLY A 686 -0.65 28.37 -2.10
CA GLY A 686 -0.99 29.72 -2.53
C GLY A 686 -1.93 30.45 -1.58
N ILE A 687 -2.94 29.75 -1.06
CA ILE A 687 -3.85 30.32 -0.07
C ILE A 687 -3.12 30.58 1.25
N VAL A 688 -2.29 29.66 1.69
CA VAL A 688 -1.52 29.80 2.93
C VAL A 688 -0.58 31.00 2.85
N VAL A 689 0.13 31.19 1.74
CA VAL A 689 0.99 32.37 1.53
C VAL A 689 0.19 33.68 1.61
N ALA A 690 -1.03 33.68 1.02
CA ALA A 690 -1.84 34.89 0.90
C ALA A 690 -2.54 35.30 2.20
N ILE A 691 -3.02 34.35 3.01
CA ILE A 691 -3.95 34.66 4.11
C ILE A 691 -3.60 34.02 5.46
N SER A 692 -2.40 33.42 5.62
CA SER A 692 -2.00 32.87 6.94
C SER A 692 -1.98 33.94 8.02
N ILE A 693 -2.35 33.54 9.25
CA ILE A 693 -2.38 34.43 10.43
C ILE A 693 -0.96 34.77 10.90
N LEU A 694 -0.04 33.78 10.90
CA LEU A 694 1.35 33.90 11.35
C LEU A 694 2.33 33.81 10.17
#